data_93a8ef6fa290acb85f905448953f8302
#
_entry.id   93a8ef6fa290acb85f905448953f8302
#
_cell.length_a   1.000
_cell.length_b   1.000
_cell.length_c   1.000
_cell.angle_alpha   90.00
_cell.angle_beta   90.00
_cell.angle_gamma   90.00
#
_symmetry.space_group_name_H-M   'P 1'
#
loop_
_entity.id
_entity.type
_entity.pdbx_description
1 polymer ?
#
loop_
_entity_poly.entity_id
_entity_poly.type
_entity_poly.pdbx_seq_one_letter_code
_entity_poly.pdbx_strand_id
1 'polypeptide(L)'
;MNVKVKGWTALKCLLLLLAFVVQHESAKSQIKKNEAWIYGAVLNRLTGETLVGVNATLMKTDSTVIATSVTSENGLTGSTKSPWNFIVPKEQADYIIKFSKEGFETVYRNITYVPKKASTYVFFDKTYMMRVRERKLGTAMVTATRVKFYTKKDTLVFNADAFQMAEGSMLDALIKQLPGVELKDDGQIFVNGKYVESLLLNGENFFDRNRNVMLENLPTYMVNNVKVYEKQGKKSILTGHEMDDKEYVMDVHLKKQYSIGWIANAEGAAGTDDRYLGRFFALRFTRQSRLSFYGNINNINETRKPGQNGDWSPSNVPQGQKTHKAFGADYQVKDRKSRFEISGWAEVGHDDITSIAHTTSENFLPAGNEYGLKSSWQKQCVTDFKTRHNWNFKNDHTSFSVAPYLYYGRTRENGFDVSANFNRDWKNTENLLDSVFSGTSETLLRSVINRYKNRDQIKKNNLYTTTNLHMMHRPKGIDAAIEALGFVEYQDKSEKRFNHYTLDRPAAGSGTSDFRNRYYNTPAQTINYYGQVNFWYWLGRSGFSLMPSYKYRGAHVEKDNDIYRLEQLAGWGSDADFGALPSEREYLERTYDAGNSFNRDQKTYEHTFDFCIRYNHEVGKGNLGAYLGMPVRLTKRTLDYKRAMIDTLFSR
;
A
#
# COMPACT_ATOMS: atom_id res chain seq x y z
N MET A 1 21.01 -2.00 52.34
CA MET A 1 20.81 -3.45 52.21
C MET A 1 20.87 -3.85 50.75
N ASN A 2 21.96 -4.42 50.39
CA ASN A 2 22.32 -5.24 49.22
C ASN A 2 21.55 -5.08 47.90
N VAL A 3 22.22 -4.39 46.95
CA VAL A 3 22.09 -4.63 45.52
C VAL A 3 23.47 -4.96 44.98
N LYS A 4 23.89 -6.19 45.06
CA LYS A 4 24.96 -6.82 44.29
C LYS A 4 24.46 -8.22 43.94
N VAL A 5 24.25 -8.48 42.66
CA VAL A 5 24.29 -9.73 41.87
C VAL A 5 23.36 -9.58 40.67
N LYS A 6 23.80 -8.90 39.64
CA LYS A 6 23.26 -9.08 38.25
C LYS A 6 24.29 -8.88 37.13
N GLY A 7 25.56 -8.59 37.47
CA GLY A 7 26.61 -8.43 36.48
C GLY A 7 27.26 -9.73 36.01
N TRP A 8 27.20 -10.78 36.79
CA TRP A 8 27.94 -12.03 36.48
C TRP A 8 27.18 -13.02 35.58
N THR A 9 25.88 -12.93 35.55
CA THR A 9 25.06 -13.74 34.60
C THR A 9 25.17 -13.24 33.18
N ALA A 10 25.20 -11.92 32.94
CA ALA A 10 25.40 -11.35 31.62
C ALA A 10 26.79 -11.63 31.04
N LEU A 11 27.83 -11.62 31.88
CA LEU A 11 29.19 -11.95 31.46
C LEU A 11 29.37 -13.44 31.17
N LYS A 12 28.69 -14.32 31.89
CA LYS A 12 28.68 -15.78 31.59
C LYS A 12 27.87 -16.11 30.30
N CYS A 13 26.79 -15.42 30.03
CA CYS A 13 26.08 -15.55 28.75
C CYS A 13 26.88 -15.05 27.57
N LEU A 14 27.63 -13.95 27.74
CA LEU A 14 28.54 -13.43 26.70
C LEU A 14 29.71 -14.34 26.42
N LEU A 15 30.31 -14.95 27.47
CA LEU A 15 31.38 -15.94 27.34
C LEU A 15 30.88 -17.28 26.76
N LEU A 16 29.65 -17.71 27.04
CA LEU A 16 29.05 -18.87 26.43
C LEU A 16 28.69 -18.63 24.96
N LEU A 17 28.25 -17.40 24.58
CA LEU A 17 28.04 -17.01 23.18
C LEU A 17 29.37 -16.96 22.41
N LEU A 18 30.44 -16.45 23.01
CA LEU A 18 31.80 -16.48 22.44
C LEU A 18 32.35 -17.90 22.30
N ALA A 19 32.08 -18.79 23.26
CA ALA A 19 32.46 -20.20 23.17
C ALA A 19 31.66 -20.99 22.10
N PHE A 20 30.40 -20.60 21.85
CA PHE A 20 29.57 -21.20 20.77
C PHE A 20 30.02 -20.77 19.38
N VAL A 21 30.57 -19.54 19.23
CA VAL A 21 31.13 -19.04 17.97
C VAL A 21 32.48 -19.73 17.64
N VAL A 22 33.22 -20.24 18.64
CA VAL A 22 34.49 -20.91 18.43
C VAL A 22 34.34 -22.41 18.14
N GLN A 23 33.16 -23.03 18.37
CA GLN A 23 32.95 -24.50 18.15
C GLN A 23 32.24 -24.87 16.84
N HIS A 24 32.01 -23.93 15.90
CA HIS A 24 31.59 -24.25 14.55
C HIS A 24 32.75 -24.20 13.55
N GLU A 25 33.85 -24.85 13.87
CA GLU A 25 34.77 -25.34 12.84
C GLU A 25 34.14 -26.58 12.17
N SER A 26 33.22 -26.33 11.23
CA SER A 26 32.82 -27.31 10.22
C SER A 26 34.06 -27.78 9.49
N ALA A 27 34.23 -29.06 9.35
CA ALA A 27 35.30 -29.75 8.64
C ALA A 27 35.72 -28.99 7.36
N LYS A 28 36.74 -28.16 7.45
CA LYS A 28 37.40 -27.59 6.29
C LYS A 28 38.06 -28.73 5.57
N SER A 29 37.50 -29.15 4.43
CA SER A 29 38.26 -29.93 3.44
C SER A 29 39.59 -29.18 3.27
N GLN A 30 40.72 -29.83 3.60
CA GLN A 30 42.04 -29.20 3.54
C GLN A 30 42.37 -28.95 2.08
N ILE A 31 42.15 -27.71 1.63
CA ILE A 31 42.57 -27.27 0.31
C ILE A 31 44.10 -27.20 0.33
N LYS A 32 44.74 -27.85 -0.63
CA LYS A 32 46.18 -27.84 -0.79
C LYS A 32 46.65 -26.40 -1.10
N LYS A 33 47.86 -26.02 -0.69
CA LYS A 33 48.43 -24.68 -0.78
C LYS A 33 48.39 -24.06 -2.20
N ASN A 34 48.24 -24.92 -3.23
CA ASN A 34 48.22 -24.55 -4.65
C ASN A 34 46.82 -24.66 -5.30
N GLU A 35 45.75 -24.77 -4.51
CA GLU A 35 44.40 -24.92 -4.98
C GLU A 35 43.52 -23.75 -4.51
N ALA A 36 42.48 -23.41 -5.26
CA ALA A 36 41.48 -22.42 -4.95
C ALA A 36 40.07 -22.96 -5.16
N TRP A 37 39.14 -22.51 -4.35
CA TRP A 37 37.71 -22.76 -4.50
C TRP A 37 37.07 -21.67 -5.30
N ILE A 38 36.46 -22.04 -6.42
CA ILE A 38 35.57 -21.18 -7.19
C ILE A 38 34.13 -21.64 -6.98
N TYR A 39 33.23 -20.69 -6.77
CA TYR A 39 31.85 -21.00 -6.48
C TYR A 39 30.91 -19.85 -6.93
N GLY A 40 29.62 -20.16 -7.05
CA GLY A 40 28.60 -19.19 -7.42
C GLY A 40 27.21 -19.76 -7.22
N ALA A 41 26.16 -18.99 -7.49
CA ALA A 41 24.78 -19.42 -7.39
C ALA A 41 24.11 -19.53 -8.75
N VAL A 42 23.14 -20.45 -8.87
CA VAL A 42 22.26 -20.56 -10.04
C VAL A 42 20.84 -20.17 -9.60
N LEU A 43 20.24 -19.26 -10.34
CA LEU A 43 18.92 -18.73 -10.08
C LEU A 43 17.99 -18.98 -11.26
N ASN A 44 16.72 -19.18 -10.95
CA ASN A 44 15.66 -19.15 -11.93
C ASN A 44 15.53 -17.70 -12.43
N ARG A 45 15.66 -17.49 -13.72
CA ARG A 45 15.60 -16.16 -14.34
C ARG A 45 14.24 -15.49 -14.18
N LEU A 46 13.18 -16.28 -14.02
CA LEU A 46 11.80 -15.77 -13.90
C LEU A 46 11.41 -15.46 -12.44
N THR A 47 11.80 -16.32 -11.49
CA THR A 47 11.38 -16.15 -10.08
C THR A 47 12.46 -15.50 -9.21
N GLY A 48 13.70 -15.43 -9.68
CA GLY A 48 14.85 -14.98 -8.89
C GLY A 48 15.25 -15.94 -7.77
N GLU A 49 14.56 -17.07 -7.64
CA GLU A 49 14.86 -18.08 -6.62
C GLU A 49 16.07 -18.91 -6.99
N THR A 50 16.79 -19.39 -5.98
CA THR A 50 17.91 -20.30 -6.18
C THR A 50 17.45 -21.65 -6.68
N LEU A 51 18.13 -22.18 -7.69
CA LEU A 51 17.84 -23.48 -8.28
C LEU A 51 18.71 -24.58 -7.63
N VAL A 52 18.03 -25.52 -6.97
CA VAL A 52 18.63 -26.75 -6.43
C VAL A 52 18.61 -27.84 -7.50
N GLY A 53 19.60 -28.74 -7.47
CA GLY A 53 19.68 -29.86 -8.41
C GLY A 53 20.05 -29.43 -9.85
N VAL A 54 20.78 -28.34 -10.01
CA VAL A 54 21.41 -27.98 -11.29
C VAL A 54 22.76 -28.67 -11.40
N ASN A 55 22.98 -29.41 -12.46
CA ASN A 55 24.28 -30.00 -12.80
C ASN A 55 25.18 -28.88 -13.38
N ALA A 56 26.23 -28.54 -12.64
CA ALA A 56 27.30 -27.63 -13.11
C ALA A 56 28.50 -28.51 -13.55
N THR A 57 28.96 -28.34 -14.77
CA THR A 57 30.10 -29.04 -15.33
C THR A 57 31.20 -28.06 -15.68
N LEU A 58 32.33 -28.15 -15.01
CA LEU A 58 33.52 -27.34 -15.29
C LEU A 58 34.33 -27.98 -16.43
N MET A 59 34.65 -27.19 -17.45
CA MET A 59 35.37 -27.61 -18.65
C MET A 59 36.51 -26.62 -18.97
N LYS A 60 37.54 -27.13 -19.64
CA LYS A 60 38.52 -26.30 -20.32
C LYS A 60 37.89 -25.61 -21.54
N THR A 61 38.60 -24.67 -22.13
CA THR A 61 38.19 -23.98 -23.35
C THR A 61 38.06 -24.93 -24.59
N ASP A 62 38.72 -26.09 -24.55
CA ASP A 62 38.60 -27.18 -25.55
C ASP A 62 37.43 -28.11 -25.29
N SER A 63 36.53 -27.81 -24.32
CA SER A 63 35.40 -28.60 -23.88
C SER A 63 35.75 -29.86 -23.08
N THR A 64 37.00 -30.09 -22.71
CA THR A 64 37.40 -31.20 -21.85
C THR A 64 36.81 -31.01 -20.45
N VAL A 65 36.04 -32.00 -19.95
CA VAL A 65 35.42 -31.93 -18.61
C VAL A 65 36.48 -32.14 -17.53
N ILE A 66 36.53 -31.21 -16.56
CA ILE A 66 37.44 -31.26 -15.42
C ILE A 66 36.73 -31.81 -14.18
N ALA A 67 35.54 -31.29 -13.87
CA ALA A 67 34.77 -31.66 -12.69
C ALA A 67 33.29 -31.41 -12.88
N THR A 68 32.46 -32.07 -12.03
CA THR A 68 31.02 -31.82 -11.97
C THR A 68 30.60 -31.52 -10.53
N SER A 69 29.61 -30.65 -10.39
CA SER A 69 29.00 -30.27 -9.09
C SER A 69 27.48 -30.15 -9.27
N VAL A 70 26.72 -30.40 -8.21
CA VAL A 70 25.27 -30.28 -8.21
C VAL A 70 24.88 -29.23 -7.17
N THR A 71 24.04 -28.25 -7.53
CA THR A 71 23.58 -27.22 -6.58
C THR A 71 22.70 -27.84 -5.51
N SER A 72 22.95 -27.55 -4.24
CA SER A 72 22.23 -28.08 -3.06
C SER A 72 21.71 -26.97 -2.17
N GLU A 73 20.78 -27.28 -1.26
CA GLU A 73 20.24 -26.29 -0.31
C GLU A 73 21.25 -25.87 0.77
N ASN A 74 22.25 -26.71 1.04
CA ASN A 74 23.27 -26.45 2.07
C ASN A 74 24.40 -25.61 1.50
N GLY A 75 24.32 -24.30 1.70
CA GLY A 75 25.39 -23.37 1.31
C GLY A 75 26.65 -23.56 2.14
N LEU A 76 27.81 -23.42 1.50
CA LEU A 76 29.14 -23.53 2.13
C LEU A 76 29.46 -22.40 3.12
N THR A 77 28.75 -21.31 3.07
CA THR A 77 28.83 -20.17 4.02
C THR A 77 27.47 -19.45 4.01
N GLY A 78 26.84 -19.28 5.12
CA GLY A 78 25.49 -18.83 5.43
C GLY A 78 24.81 -17.72 4.61
N SER A 79 25.33 -17.27 3.48
CA SER A 79 24.78 -16.21 2.65
C SER A 79 24.40 -16.60 1.22
N THR A 80 24.80 -17.79 0.73
CA THR A 80 24.50 -18.19 -0.65
C THR A 80 23.74 -19.51 -0.66
N LYS A 81 22.43 -19.47 -0.91
CA LYS A 81 21.60 -20.67 -1.08
C LYS A 81 21.92 -21.29 -2.44
N SER A 82 22.02 -22.62 -2.47
CA SER A 82 22.23 -23.44 -3.69
C SER A 82 23.49 -23.12 -4.50
N PRO A 83 24.71 -23.17 -3.90
CA PRO A 83 25.94 -22.91 -4.62
C PRO A 83 26.38 -24.12 -5.45
N TRP A 84 26.96 -23.83 -6.62
CA TRP A 84 27.89 -24.74 -7.26
C TRP A 84 29.31 -24.39 -6.82
N ASN A 85 30.19 -25.38 -6.79
CA ASN A 85 31.59 -25.17 -6.41
C ASN A 85 32.53 -26.13 -7.12
N PHE A 86 33.77 -25.66 -7.36
CA PHE A 86 34.85 -26.47 -7.91
C PHE A 86 36.18 -26.09 -7.26
N ILE A 87 37.08 -27.06 -7.19
CA ILE A 87 38.46 -26.85 -6.79
C ILE A 87 39.30 -26.76 -8.06
N VAL A 88 40.05 -25.69 -8.23
CA VAL A 88 40.90 -25.46 -9.41
C VAL A 88 42.35 -25.13 -8.97
N PRO A 89 43.37 -25.39 -9.81
CA PRO A 89 44.73 -24.97 -9.55
C PRO A 89 44.82 -23.46 -9.37
N LYS A 90 45.71 -22.98 -8.50
CA LYS A 90 45.90 -21.55 -8.22
C LYS A 90 46.77 -20.88 -9.27
N GLU A 91 46.41 -21.07 -10.54
CA GLU A 91 47.03 -20.50 -11.73
C GLU A 91 45.97 -19.80 -12.56
N GLN A 92 46.38 -18.75 -13.28
CA GLN A 92 45.48 -18.06 -14.18
C GLN A 92 45.03 -18.98 -15.31
N ALA A 93 43.70 -19.20 -15.43
CA ALA A 93 43.13 -20.08 -16.43
C ALA A 93 41.70 -19.66 -16.81
N ASP A 94 41.35 -19.97 -18.06
CA ASP A 94 40.01 -19.80 -18.60
C ASP A 94 39.25 -21.13 -18.54
N TYR A 95 38.02 -21.05 -18.07
CA TYR A 95 37.11 -22.21 -17.93
C TYR A 95 35.76 -21.90 -18.53
N ILE A 96 35.07 -22.94 -18.94
CA ILE A 96 33.65 -22.90 -19.33
C ILE A 96 32.88 -23.73 -18.30
N ILE A 97 31.82 -23.13 -17.74
CA ILE A 97 30.89 -23.88 -16.89
C ILE A 97 29.58 -24.04 -17.61
N LYS A 98 29.17 -25.29 -17.81
CA LYS A 98 27.87 -25.69 -18.34
C LYS A 98 26.91 -25.95 -17.19
N PHE A 99 25.77 -25.27 -17.18
CA PHE A 99 24.67 -25.48 -16.26
C PHE A 99 23.51 -26.16 -16.97
N SER A 100 23.09 -27.31 -16.47
CA SER A 100 21.96 -28.07 -17.04
C SER A 100 21.03 -28.61 -15.95
N LYS A 101 19.73 -28.50 -16.19
CA LYS A 101 18.66 -29.03 -15.34
C LYS A 101 17.46 -29.36 -16.22
N GLU A 102 16.77 -30.47 -15.92
CA GLU A 102 15.55 -30.85 -16.61
C GLU A 102 14.50 -29.74 -16.52
N GLY A 103 13.85 -29.41 -17.63
CA GLY A 103 12.88 -28.30 -17.73
C GLY A 103 13.48 -26.90 -17.82
N PHE A 104 14.82 -26.77 -17.92
CA PHE A 104 15.51 -25.50 -18.08
C PHE A 104 16.44 -25.51 -19.30
N GLU A 105 16.63 -24.34 -19.91
CA GLU A 105 17.60 -24.16 -20.97
C GLU A 105 19.02 -24.35 -20.42
N THR A 106 19.86 -25.06 -21.17
CA THR A 106 21.28 -25.23 -20.81
C THR A 106 22.01 -23.90 -21.00
N VAL A 107 22.76 -23.49 -19.98
CA VAL A 107 23.54 -22.23 -20.01
C VAL A 107 25.02 -22.56 -19.95
N TYR A 108 25.81 -21.91 -20.81
CA TYR A 108 27.25 -21.92 -20.80
C TYR A 108 27.79 -20.58 -20.33
N ARG A 109 28.77 -20.59 -19.41
CA ARG A 109 29.38 -19.39 -18.88
C ARG A 109 30.91 -19.51 -18.94
N ASN A 110 31.53 -18.58 -19.66
CA ASN A 110 32.99 -18.44 -19.67
C ASN A 110 33.41 -17.68 -18.43
N ILE A 111 34.40 -18.18 -17.71
CA ILE A 111 34.98 -17.55 -16.54
C ILE A 111 36.52 -17.54 -16.69
N THR A 112 37.14 -16.44 -16.32
CA THR A 112 38.60 -16.32 -16.20
C THR A 112 38.95 -16.32 -14.71
N TYR A 113 39.66 -17.33 -14.27
CA TYR A 113 40.18 -17.37 -12.91
C TYR A 113 41.54 -16.65 -12.87
N VAL A 114 41.65 -15.64 -11.98
CA VAL A 114 42.90 -14.94 -11.71
C VAL A 114 43.25 -15.14 -10.24
N PRO A 115 44.41 -15.74 -9.92
CA PRO A 115 44.80 -16.05 -8.55
C PRO A 115 45.03 -14.75 -7.74
N LYS A 116 44.42 -14.65 -6.55
CA LYS A 116 44.64 -13.56 -5.58
C LYS A 116 45.58 -14.05 -4.49
N LYS A 117 46.58 -13.23 -4.12
CA LYS A 117 47.60 -13.59 -3.11
C LYS A 117 47.04 -13.93 -1.73
N ALA A 118 45.90 -13.37 -1.35
CA ALA A 118 45.34 -13.46 0.00
C ALA A 118 44.03 -14.28 0.09
N SER A 119 43.46 -14.78 -1.02
CA SER A 119 42.16 -15.48 -1.00
C SER A 119 42.24 -16.84 -1.68
N THR A 120 41.76 -17.87 -0.98
CA THR A 120 41.59 -19.23 -1.49
C THR A 120 40.17 -19.46 -2.05
N TYR A 121 39.25 -18.54 -1.79
CA TYR A 121 37.84 -18.61 -2.18
C TYR A 121 37.51 -17.48 -3.16
N VAL A 122 36.94 -17.81 -4.32
CA VAL A 122 36.54 -16.85 -5.34
C VAL A 122 35.09 -17.07 -5.71
N PHE A 123 34.27 -16.05 -5.43
CA PHE A 123 32.86 -16.03 -5.84
C PHE A 123 32.74 -15.47 -7.25
N PHE A 124 32.07 -16.22 -8.12
CA PHE A 124 31.63 -15.74 -9.42
C PHE A 124 30.14 -15.39 -9.34
N ASP A 125 29.76 -14.35 -10.09
CA ASP A 125 28.40 -13.84 -10.11
C ASP A 125 27.32 -14.88 -10.34
N LYS A 126 26.09 -14.56 -9.95
CA LYS A 126 24.89 -15.40 -10.14
C LYS A 126 24.70 -15.76 -11.62
N THR A 127 24.36 -17.01 -11.87
CA THR A 127 23.99 -17.52 -13.20
C THR A 127 22.48 -17.73 -13.24
N TYR A 128 21.83 -17.25 -14.29
CA TYR A 128 20.38 -17.32 -14.45
C TYR A 128 20.01 -18.37 -15.50
N MET A 129 19.11 -19.30 -15.15
CA MET A 129 18.56 -20.31 -16.05
C MET A 129 17.06 -20.05 -16.29
N MET A 130 16.61 -20.36 -17.50
CA MET A 130 15.21 -20.25 -17.91
C MET A 130 14.54 -21.59 -18.06
N ARG A 131 13.25 -21.68 -17.68
CA ARG A 131 12.44 -22.87 -17.98
C ARG A 131 12.19 -22.98 -19.48
N VAL A 132 12.36 -24.17 -20.02
CA VAL A 132 11.95 -24.51 -21.37
C VAL A 132 10.42 -24.54 -21.42
N ARG A 133 9.78 -23.73 -22.26
CA ARG A 133 8.35 -23.88 -22.55
C ARG A 133 8.17 -24.89 -23.66
N GLU A 134 7.65 -26.08 -23.35
CA GLU A 134 7.15 -26.99 -24.37
C GLU A 134 5.93 -26.38 -25.07
N ARG A 135 6.12 -25.91 -26.30
CA ARG A 135 5.04 -25.61 -27.24
C ARG A 135 4.97 -26.73 -28.25
N LYS A 136 3.83 -27.40 -28.39
CA LYS A 136 3.51 -28.22 -29.57
C LYS A 136 3.56 -27.29 -30.79
N LEU A 137 4.55 -27.48 -31.64
CA LEU A 137 4.72 -26.72 -32.86
C LEU A 137 3.74 -27.21 -33.93
N GLY A 138 2.72 -26.44 -34.24
CA GLY A 138 2.10 -26.45 -35.56
C GLY A 138 3.08 -25.78 -36.54
N THR A 139 3.12 -26.28 -37.74
CA THR A 139 3.99 -25.94 -38.90
C THR A 139 4.63 -24.55 -38.84
N ALA A 140 5.94 -24.51 -38.70
CA ALA A 140 6.70 -23.25 -38.56
C ALA A 140 6.95 -22.61 -39.93
N MET A 141 6.33 -21.47 -40.22
CA MET A 141 6.90 -20.47 -41.09
C MET A 141 8.02 -19.78 -40.30
N VAL A 142 9.26 -19.84 -40.81
CA VAL A 142 10.42 -19.18 -40.21
C VAL A 142 10.32 -17.68 -40.50
N THR A 143 9.65 -16.97 -39.59
CA THR A 143 9.85 -15.52 -39.40
C THR A 143 10.97 -15.35 -38.38
N ALA A 144 11.97 -14.53 -38.67
CA ALA A 144 13.08 -14.24 -37.78
C ALA A 144 12.53 -13.90 -36.35
N THR A 145 12.76 -14.79 -35.38
CA THR A 145 12.22 -14.68 -34.04
C THR A 145 12.90 -13.52 -33.31
N ARG A 146 12.23 -12.38 -33.18
CA ARG A 146 12.73 -11.27 -32.37
C ARG A 146 12.89 -11.76 -30.92
N VAL A 147 14.06 -11.48 -30.32
CA VAL A 147 14.33 -11.81 -28.91
C VAL A 147 13.29 -11.12 -28.06
N LYS A 148 12.47 -11.92 -27.34
CA LYS A 148 11.38 -11.38 -26.51
C LYS A 148 11.87 -10.60 -25.32
N PHE A 149 12.97 -11.07 -24.70
CA PHE A 149 13.58 -10.40 -23.56
C PHE A 149 15.04 -10.82 -23.40
N TYR A 150 15.82 -9.97 -22.76
CA TYR A 150 17.23 -10.19 -22.45
C TYR A 150 17.62 -9.42 -21.20
N THR A 151 18.70 -9.81 -20.57
CA THR A 151 19.26 -9.11 -19.42
C THR A 151 20.46 -8.27 -19.87
N LYS A 152 20.48 -7.01 -19.49
CA LYS A 152 21.61 -6.10 -19.71
C LYS A 152 22.08 -5.60 -18.33
N LYS A 153 23.24 -6.11 -17.85
CA LYS A 153 23.67 -5.93 -16.45
C LYS A 153 22.55 -6.42 -15.50
N ASP A 154 22.08 -5.57 -14.60
CA ASP A 154 21.04 -5.87 -13.62
C ASP A 154 19.62 -5.50 -14.10
N THR A 155 19.48 -5.13 -15.39
CA THR A 155 18.20 -4.73 -15.99
C THR A 155 17.64 -5.84 -16.87
N LEU A 156 16.41 -6.27 -16.58
CA LEU A 156 15.64 -7.16 -17.45
C LEU A 156 14.90 -6.29 -18.49
N VAL A 157 15.09 -6.58 -19.77
CA VAL A 157 14.51 -5.81 -20.89
C VAL A 157 13.61 -6.70 -21.71
N PHE A 158 12.35 -6.33 -21.85
CA PHE A 158 11.35 -6.96 -22.71
C PHE A 158 11.18 -6.12 -23.98
N ASN A 159 11.25 -6.74 -25.15
CA ASN A 159 11.03 -6.08 -26.43
C ASN A 159 9.53 -6.16 -26.77
N ALA A 160 8.82 -5.04 -26.75
CA ALA A 160 7.38 -5.02 -26.98
C ALA A 160 6.98 -5.52 -28.38
N ASP A 161 7.78 -5.22 -29.41
CA ASP A 161 7.52 -5.66 -30.78
C ASP A 161 7.66 -7.19 -30.99
N ALA A 162 8.17 -7.90 -30.00
CA ALA A 162 8.28 -9.37 -30.06
C ALA A 162 7.04 -10.11 -29.55
N PHE A 163 6.05 -9.37 -29.04
CA PHE A 163 4.77 -9.91 -28.58
C PHE A 163 3.68 -9.57 -29.60
N GLN A 164 2.91 -10.58 -29.98
CA GLN A 164 1.77 -10.38 -30.87
C GLN A 164 0.59 -9.86 -30.05
N MET A 165 0.24 -8.60 -30.25
CA MET A 165 -0.88 -7.96 -29.60
C MET A 165 -2.02 -7.77 -30.60
N ALA A 166 -3.27 -7.91 -30.14
CA ALA A 166 -4.43 -7.55 -30.94
C ALA A 166 -4.44 -6.03 -31.18
N GLU A 167 -4.99 -5.62 -32.32
CA GLU A 167 -5.16 -4.19 -32.59
C GLU A 167 -6.03 -3.53 -31.50
N GLY A 168 -5.63 -2.35 -31.03
CA GLY A 168 -6.31 -1.67 -29.91
C GLY A 168 -5.96 -2.17 -28.52
N SER A 169 -5.06 -3.16 -28.38
CA SER A 169 -4.62 -3.61 -27.04
C SER A 169 -3.89 -2.51 -26.28
N MET A 170 -4.17 -2.42 -24.96
CA MET A 170 -3.52 -1.50 -24.04
C MET A 170 -2.34 -2.16 -23.31
N LEU A 171 -1.61 -1.38 -22.52
CA LEU A 171 -0.38 -1.82 -21.84
C LEU A 171 -0.59 -3.01 -20.92
N ASP A 172 -1.74 -3.10 -20.24
CA ASP A 172 -2.09 -4.23 -19.36
C ASP A 172 -2.03 -5.56 -20.10
N ALA A 173 -2.57 -5.62 -21.34
CA ALA A 173 -2.52 -6.81 -22.18
C ALA A 173 -1.08 -7.21 -22.53
N LEU A 174 -0.19 -6.25 -22.78
CA LEU A 174 1.23 -6.52 -23.01
C LEU A 174 1.88 -7.06 -21.74
N ILE A 175 1.66 -6.42 -20.59
CA ILE A 175 2.27 -6.82 -19.32
C ILE A 175 1.85 -8.22 -18.90
N LYS A 176 0.59 -8.60 -19.10
CA LYS A 176 0.09 -9.98 -18.86
C LYS A 176 0.79 -11.03 -19.73
N GLN A 177 1.34 -10.65 -20.89
CA GLN A 177 2.06 -11.57 -21.76
C GLN A 177 3.56 -11.65 -21.47
N LEU A 178 4.12 -10.75 -20.65
CA LEU A 178 5.54 -10.74 -20.34
C LEU A 178 5.91 -11.98 -19.49
N PRO A 179 6.93 -12.74 -19.86
CA PRO A 179 7.36 -13.91 -19.11
C PRO A 179 7.80 -13.55 -17.69
N GLY A 180 7.26 -14.24 -16.68
CA GLY A 180 7.59 -14.02 -15.25
C GLY A 180 6.97 -12.76 -14.65
N VAL A 181 6.06 -12.11 -15.37
CA VAL A 181 5.29 -10.98 -14.85
C VAL A 181 3.89 -11.44 -14.51
N GLU A 182 3.44 -11.08 -13.32
CA GLU A 182 2.07 -11.26 -12.83
C GLU A 182 1.45 -9.87 -12.66
N LEU A 183 0.33 -9.64 -13.33
CA LEU A 183 -0.51 -8.45 -13.15
C LEU A 183 -1.79 -8.86 -12.46
N LYS A 184 -2.00 -8.36 -11.23
CA LYS A 184 -3.22 -8.58 -10.45
C LYS A 184 -4.33 -7.63 -10.87
N ASP A 185 -5.57 -7.97 -10.53
CA ASP A 185 -6.77 -7.20 -10.89
C ASP A 185 -6.78 -5.78 -10.28
N ASP A 186 -6.11 -5.59 -9.15
CA ASP A 186 -5.94 -4.29 -8.51
C ASP A 186 -4.83 -3.42 -9.15
N GLY A 187 -4.18 -3.91 -10.21
CA GLY A 187 -3.07 -3.25 -10.90
C GLY A 187 -1.71 -3.45 -10.24
N GLN A 188 -1.59 -4.30 -9.23
CA GLN A 188 -0.29 -4.67 -8.68
C GLN A 188 0.49 -5.53 -9.68
N ILE A 189 1.77 -5.22 -9.85
CA ILE A 189 2.67 -5.92 -10.76
C ILE A 189 3.74 -6.62 -9.94
N PHE A 190 3.96 -7.90 -10.23
CA PHE A 190 5.06 -8.67 -9.68
C PHE A 190 5.93 -9.19 -10.81
N VAL A 191 7.23 -9.10 -10.67
CA VAL A 191 8.20 -9.64 -11.62
C VAL A 191 9.10 -10.62 -10.89
N ASN A 192 9.08 -11.88 -11.30
CA ASN A 192 9.80 -12.97 -10.64
C ASN A 192 9.44 -13.09 -9.13
N GLY A 193 8.18 -12.86 -8.78
CA GLY A 193 7.69 -12.87 -7.39
C GLY A 193 8.02 -11.61 -6.58
N LYS A 194 8.82 -10.67 -7.12
CA LYS A 194 9.17 -9.40 -6.47
C LYS A 194 8.18 -8.30 -6.88
N TYR A 195 7.62 -7.61 -5.89
CA TYR A 195 6.68 -6.51 -6.11
C TYR A 195 7.36 -5.32 -6.81
N VAL A 196 6.72 -4.79 -7.85
CA VAL A 196 7.14 -3.57 -8.53
C VAL A 196 6.58 -2.36 -7.80
N GLU A 197 7.43 -1.56 -7.22
CA GLU A 197 7.02 -0.40 -6.43
C GLU A 197 6.50 0.75 -7.29
N SER A 198 7.08 0.95 -8.47
CA SER A 198 6.70 2.05 -9.38
C SER A 198 6.67 1.59 -10.83
N LEU A 199 5.60 1.97 -11.54
CA LEU A 199 5.49 1.86 -12.99
C LEU A 199 5.86 3.21 -13.60
N LEU A 200 6.95 3.23 -14.39
CA LEU A 200 7.50 4.44 -14.98
C LEU A 200 7.18 4.51 -16.47
N LEU A 201 7.13 5.73 -17.00
CA LEU A 201 7.09 6.00 -18.44
C LEU A 201 8.30 6.82 -18.85
N ASN A 202 9.18 6.23 -19.66
CA ASN A 202 10.46 6.85 -20.07
C ASN A 202 11.30 7.34 -18.87
N GLY A 203 11.39 6.52 -17.81
CA GLY A 203 12.18 6.79 -16.61
C GLY A 203 11.49 7.62 -15.54
N GLU A 204 10.29 8.11 -15.80
CA GLU A 204 9.57 9.03 -14.90
C GLU A 204 8.28 8.42 -14.34
N ASN A 205 7.94 8.75 -13.11
CA ASN A 205 6.66 8.39 -12.53
C ASN A 205 5.50 8.96 -13.35
N PHE A 206 4.44 8.18 -13.47
CA PHE A 206 3.25 8.53 -14.22
C PHE A 206 2.04 8.46 -13.28
N PHE A 207 1.17 9.48 -13.32
CA PHE A 207 -0.06 9.58 -12.52
C PHE A 207 0.11 9.31 -11.03
N ASP A 208 1.10 9.92 -10.39
CA ASP A 208 1.35 9.83 -8.94
C ASP A 208 1.16 8.40 -8.38
N ARG A 209 1.76 7.42 -9.08
CA ARG A 209 1.68 5.97 -8.80
C ARG A 209 0.33 5.31 -9.09
N ASN A 210 -0.60 5.98 -9.75
CA ASN A 210 -1.81 5.34 -10.24
C ASN A 210 -1.52 4.55 -11.53
N ARG A 211 -1.07 3.32 -11.35
CA ARG A 211 -0.64 2.43 -12.44
C ARG A 211 -1.75 2.13 -13.43
N ASN A 212 -2.98 2.02 -12.92
CA ASN A 212 -4.12 1.62 -13.70
C ASN A 212 -4.37 2.57 -14.87
N VAL A 213 -4.22 3.88 -14.66
CA VAL A 213 -4.39 4.86 -15.73
C VAL A 213 -3.43 4.59 -16.90
N MET A 214 -2.19 4.22 -16.61
CA MET A 214 -1.21 3.90 -17.64
C MET A 214 -1.46 2.54 -18.27
N LEU A 215 -1.77 1.52 -17.46
CA LEU A 215 -2.03 0.15 -17.91
C LEU A 215 -3.17 0.10 -18.92
N GLU A 216 -4.17 0.92 -18.75
CA GLU A 216 -5.46 0.83 -19.43
C GLU A 216 -5.61 1.85 -20.57
N ASN A 217 -4.76 2.87 -20.60
CA ASN A 217 -4.88 3.93 -21.60
C ASN A 217 -3.65 4.08 -22.50
N LEU A 218 -2.56 3.35 -22.24
CA LEU A 218 -1.37 3.40 -23.10
C LEU A 218 -1.44 2.28 -24.14
N PRO A 219 -1.64 2.61 -25.44
CA PRO A 219 -1.69 1.59 -26.48
C PRO A 219 -0.36 0.85 -26.65
N THR A 220 -0.42 -0.47 -26.79
CA THR A 220 0.77 -1.33 -26.91
C THR A 220 1.64 -0.98 -28.12
N TYR A 221 1.06 -0.53 -29.22
CA TYR A 221 1.81 -0.17 -30.44
C TYR A 221 2.78 1.00 -30.25
N MET A 222 2.57 1.82 -29.19
CA MET A 222 3.45 2.93 -28.83
C MET A 222 4.67 2.48 -28.05
N VAL A 223 4.62 1.28 -27.42
CA VAL A 223 5.69 0.76 -26.56
C VAL A 223 6.83 0.19 -27.40
N ASN A 224 8.05 0.58 -27.08
CA ASN A 224 9.27 0.03 -27.66
C ASN A 224 9.81 -1.14 -26.83
N ASN A 225 10.02 -0.91 -25.53
CA ASN A 225 10.47 -1.92 -24.60
C ASN A 225 10.00 -1.63 -23.17
N VAL A 226 9.99 -2.66 -22.35
CA VAL A 226 9.72 -2.58 -20.92
C VAL A 226 10.96 -3.04 -20.19
N LYS A 227 11.48 -2.22 -19.28
CA LYS A 227 12.66 -2.51 -18.47
C LYS A 227 12.29 -2.71 -17.03
N VAL A 228 12.92 -3.68 -16.37
CA VAL A 228 12.74 -3.91 -14.93
C VAL A 228 14.12 -3.89 -14.27
N TYR A 229 14.28 -3.02 -13.28
CA TYR A 229 15.56 -2.81 -12.59
C TYR A 229 15.37 -2.18 -11.21
N GLU A 230 16.42 -2.21 -10.38
CA GLU A 230 16.48 -1.45 -9.15
C GLU A 230 16.99 -0.04 -9.45
N LYS A 231 16.10 0.94 -9.22
CA LYS A 231 16.42 2.37 -9.37
C LYS A 231 16.98 2.90 -8.06
N GLN A 232 18.15 3.55 -8.12
CA GLN A 232 18.69 4.24 -6.95
C GLN A 232 17.79 5.41 -6.55
N GLY A 233 17.59 5.56 -5.24
CA GLY A 233 16.81 6.64 -4.68
C GLY A 233 17.49 8.00 -4.76
N LYS A 234 16.71 9.05 -4.50
CA LYS A 234 17.19 10.44 -4.58
C LYS A 234 18.28 10.74 -3.54
N LYS A 235 18.22 10.10 -2.37
CA LYS A 235 19.20 10.27 -1.29
C LYS A 235 20.57 9.70 -1.68
N SER A 236 20.59 8.45 -2.18
CA SER A 236 21.80 7.79 -2.65
C SER A 236 22.48 8.58 -3.78
N ILE A 237 21.69 9.09 -4.74
CA ILE A 237 22.22 9.89 -5.84
C ILE A 237 22.82 11.21 -5.35
N LEU A 238 22.17 11.90 -4.39
CA LEU A 238 22.64 13.19 -3.88
C LEU A 238 23.88 13.07 -3.00
N THR A 239 23.90 12.04 -2.13
CA THR A 239 25.02 11.84 -1.17
C THR A 239 26.22 11.16 -1.78
N GLY A 240 26.03 10.39 -2.87
CA GLY A 240 27.06 9.51 -3.42
C GLY A 240 27.34 8.28 -2.54
N HIS A 241 26.57 8.08 -1.47
CA HIS A 241 26.60 6.91 -0.61
C HIS A 241 25.36 6.06 -0.81
N GLU A 242 25.48 4.75 -0.66
CA GLU A 242 24.32 3.86 -0.70
C GLU A 242 23.44 4.08 0.54
N MET A 243 22.25 4.63 0.31
CA MET A 243 21.20 4.80 1.32
C MET A 243 20.14 3.72 1.06
N ASP A 244 19.36 3.37 2.07
CA ASP A 244 18.30 2.37 1.95
C ASP A 244 17.05 2.99 1.26
N ASP A 245 17.23 3.42 -0.02
CA ASP A 245 16.20 4.13 -0.80
C ASP A 245 16.08 3.61 -2.24
N LYS A 246 16.50 2.35 -2.50
CA LYS A 246 16.32 1.70 -3.79
C LYS A 246 14.85 1.30 -4.02
N GLU A 247 14.35 1.54 -5.22
CA GLU A 247 13.02 1.12 -5.66
C GLU A 247 13.13 0.08 -6.79
N TYR A 248 12.35 -1.00 -6.71
CA TYR A 248 12.21 -1.97 -7.81
C TYR A 248 11.15 -1.47 -8.78
N VAL A 249 11.57 -1.11 -9.99
CA VAL A 249 10.71 -0.38 -10.94
C VAL A 249 10.53 -1.13 -12.24
N MET A 250 9.36 -0.95 -12.85
CA MET A 250 9.07 -1.31 -14.23
C MET A 250 8.97 -0.02 -15.07
N ASP A 251 9.81 0.13 -16.07
CA ASP A 251 9.93 1.35 -16.88
C ASP A 251 9.54 1.06 -18.33
N VAL A 252 8.44 1.64 -18.76
CA VAL A 252 7.89 1.51 -20.12
C VAL A 252 8.48 2.59 -21.00
N HIS A 253 9.21 2.20 -22.03
CA HIS A 253 9.80 3.11 -23.00
C HIS A 253 8.97 3.17 -24.27
N LEU A 254 8.62 4.38 -24.69
CA LEU A 254 7.91 4.62 -25.94
C LEU A 254 8.86 4.64 -27.14
N LYS A 255 8.35 4.29 -28.31
CA LYS A 255 9.01 4.52 -29.59
C LYS A 255 9.23 6.03 -29.82
N LYS A 256 10.33 6.42 -30.43
CA LYS A 256 10.71 7.84 -30.56
C LYS A 256 9.62 8.70 -31.24
N GLN A 257 8.91 8.15 -32.19
CA GLN A 257 7.79 8.83 -32.88
C GLN A 257 6.60 9.17 -31.98
N TYR A 258 6.43 8.43 -30.86
CA TYR A 258 5.37 8.65 -29.89
C TYR A 258 5.88 9.35 -28.62
N SER A 259 7.05 9.98 -28.64
CA SER A 259 7.58 10.71 -27.46
C SER A 259 6.87 12.03 -27.18
N ILE A 260 6.07 12.53 -28.11
CA ILE A 260 5.20 13.71 -28.00
C ILE A 260 3.89 13.35 -28.70
N GLY A 261 2.76 13.56 -28.01
CA GLY A 261 1.48 13.22 -28.62
C GLY A 261 0.28 13.43 -27.70
N TRP A 262 -0.84 12.98 -28.25
CA TRP A 262 -2.12 12.89 -27.56
C TRP A 262 -2.60 11.45 -27.58
N ILE A 263 -3.21 11.03 -26.48
CA ILE A 263 -3.99 9.81 -26.36
C ILE A 263 -5.36 10.22 -25.85
N ALA A 264 -6.42 9.75 -26.48
CA ALA A 264 -7.77 9.99 -26.01
C ALA A 264 -8.61 8.74 -26.19
N ASN A 265 -9.36 8.38 -25.16
CA ASN A 265 -10.31 7.28 -25.14
C ASN A 265 -11.66 7.81 -24.67
N ALA A 266 -12.72 7.39 -25.31
CA ALA A 266 -14.09 7.66 -24.87
C ALA A 266 -14.90 6.37 -24.95
N GLU A 267 -15.74 6.15 -23.96
CA GLU A 267 -16.63 4.99 -23.87
C GLU A 267 -18.03 5.47 -23.49
N GLY A 268 -19.02 4.98 -24.18
CA GLY A 268 -20.43 5.22 -23.90
C GLY A 268 -21.21 3.92 -23.98
N ALA A 269 -22.09 3.69 -23.02
CA ALA A 269 -22.99 2.55 -23.01
C ALA A 269 -24.36 2.95 -22.45
N ALA A 270 -25.40 2.30 -22.94
CA ALA A 270 -26.76 2.37 -22.43
C ALA A 270 -27.31 0.95 -22.26
N GLY A 271 -28.14 0.75 -21.27
CA GLY A 271 -28.76 -0.53 -20.95
C GLY A 271 -30.25 -0.41 -20.65
N THR A 272 -30.86 -1.51 -20.30
CA THR A 272 -32.24 -1.56 -19.77
C THR A 272 -32.31 -0.84 -18.40
N ASP A 273 -33.51 -0.48 -17.94
CA ASP A 273 -33.77 0.16 -16.65
C ASP A 273 -32.95 1.47 -16.45
N ASP A 274 -32.91 2.29 -17.50
CA ASP A 274 -32.20 3.60 -17.50
C ASP A 274 -30.72 3.50 -17.12
N ARG A 275 -30.07 2.37 -17.37
CA ARG A 275 -28.65 2.19 -17.11
C ARG A 275 -27.82 2.91 -18.16
N TYR A 276 -26.80 3.61 -17.69
CA TYR A 276 -25.87 4.34 -18.56
C TYR A 276 -24.44 4.31 -18.02
N LEU A 277 -23.50 4.47 -18.96
CA LEU A 277 -22.08 4.68 -18.69
C LEU A 277 -21.55 5.69 -19.70
N GLY A 278 -20.84 6.70 -19.22
CA GLY A 278 -20.03 7.60 -20.00
C GLY A 278 -18.67 7.77 -19.36
N ARG A 279 -17.60 7.42 -20.07
CA ARG A 279 -16.21 7.60 -19.61
C ARG A 279 -15.39 8.29 -20.68
N PHE A 280 -14.47 9.14 -20.28
CA PHE A 280 -13.47 9.69 -21.17
C PHE A 280 -12.13 9.81 -20.47
N PHE A 281 -11.09 9.73 -21.25
CA PHE A 281 -9.72 9.99 -20.85
C PHE A 281 -9.01 10.72 -22.00
N ALA A 282 -8.25 11.76 -21.68
CA ALA A 282 -7.40 12.46 -22.61
C ALA A 282 -6.06 12.75 -21.96
N LEU A 283 -4.97 12.40 -22.63
CA LEU A 283 -3.61 12.63 -22.19
C LEU A 283 -2.83 13.35 -23.29
N ARG A 284 -2.28 14.50 -22.93
CA ARG A 284 -1.23 15.15 -23.72
C ARG A 284 0.11 14.95 -23.02
N PHE A 285 1.11 14.51 -23.76
CA PHE A 285 2.45 14.36 -23.22
C PHE A 285 3.52 14.92 -24.17
N THR A 286 4.57 15.42 -23.58
CA THR A 286 5.78 15.88 -24.22
C THR A 286 6.99 15.29 -23.47
N ARG A 287 8.21 15.59 -23.89
CA ARG A 287 9.41 15.17 -23.13
C ARG A 287 9.51 15.79 -21.74
N GLN A 288 8.82 16.89 -21.48
CA GLN A 288 8.95 17.68 -20.24
C GLN A 288 7.65 17.86 -19.48
N SER A 289 6.51 17.56 -20.11
CA SER A 289 5.21 17.77 -19.48
C SER A 289 4.21 16.67 -19.84
N ARG A 290 3.32 16.41 -18.92
CA ARG A 290 2.16 15.54 -19.08
C ARG A 290 0.97 16.24 -18.49
N LEU A 291 -0.16 16.15 -19.16
CA LEU A 291 -1.45 16.70 -18.71
C LEU A 291 -2.53 15.73 -19.12
N SER A 292 -3.30 15.25 -18.17
CA SER A 292 -4.44 14.39 -18.46
C SER A 292 -5.72 14.92 -17.84
N PHE A 293 -6.82 14.56 -18.48
CA PHE A 293 -8.17 14.77 -18.00
C PHE A 293 -8.93 13.46 -18.10
N TYR A 294 -9.75 13.18 -17.12
CA TYR A 294 -10.60 12.00 -17.12
C TYR A 294 -11.96 12.29 -16.47
N GLY A 295 -12.95 11.52 -16.88
CA GLY A 295 -14.28 11.56 -16.30
C GLY A 295 -14.95 10.21 -16.37
N ASN A 296 -15.80 9.92 -15.38
CA ASN A 296 -16.64 8.75 -15.30
C ASN A 296 -18.00 9.16 -14.76
N ILE A 297 -19.06 8.89 -15.52
CA ILE A 297 -20.45 9.10 -15.11
C ILE A 297 -21.23 7.84 -15.40
N ASN A 298 -21.84 7.24 -14.40
CA ASN A 298 -22.60 6.01 -14.59
C ASN A 298 -23.55 5.72 -13.41
N ASN A 299 -24.49 4.80 -13.63
CA ASN A 299 -25.36 4.24 -12.60
C ASN A 299 -25.35 2.69 -12.57
N ILE A 300 -24.21 2.10 -12.96
CA ILE A 300 -23.99 0.66 -13.01
C ILE A 300 -22.96 0.16 -11.99
N ASN A 301 -22.76 0.92 -10.92
CA ASN A 301 -21.77 0.65 -9.86
C ASN A 301 -20.32 0.65 -10.34
N GLU A 302 -20.02 1.24 -11.49
CA GLU A 302 -18.68 1.29 -12.04
C GLU A 302 -17.87 2.44 -11.47
N THR A 303 -16.79 2.14 -10.74
CA THR A 303 -15.92 3.13 -10.11
C THR A 303 -14.52 3.17 -10.69
N ARG A 304 -14.23 2.31 -11.68
CA ARG A 304 -12.93 2.27 -12.34
C ARG A 304 -12.67 3.56 -13.10
N LYS A 305 -11.42 3.95 -13.19
CA LYS A 305 -11.01 5.07 -14.04
C LYS A 305 -11.18 4.71 -15.52
N PRO A 306 -11.34 5.68 -16.42
CA PRO A 306 -11.55 5.40 -17.84
C PRO A 306 -10.42 4.54 -18.41
N GLY A 307 -10.81 3.51 -19.18
CA GLY A 307 -9.91 2.56 -19.80
C GLY A 307 -9.64 1.27 -19.01
N GLN A 308 -10.14 1.15 -17.80
CA GLN A 308 -10.04 -0.07 -17.01
C GLN A 308 -10.91 -1.18 -17.60
N ASN A 309 -10.28 -2.15 -18.27
CA ASN A 309 -10.86 -3.42 -18.63
C ASN A 309 -10.53 -4.41 -17.51
N GLY A 310 -11.42 -4.64 -16.58
CA GLY A 310 -11.30 -5.70 -15.57
C GLY A 310 -12.43 -6.69 -15.79
N ASP A 311 -12.17 -7.95 -15.49
CA ASP A 311 -13.23 -8.94 -15.44
C ASP A 311 -14.22 -8.57 -14.35
N TRP A 312 -15.50 -8.59 -14.69
CA TRP A 312 -16.54 -8.42 -13.70
C TRP A 312 -16.52 -9.60 -12.73
N SER A 313 -16.41 -9.34 -11.44
CA SER A 313 -16.48 -10.37 -10.41
C SER A 313 -17.67 -10.10 -9.48
N PRO A 314 -18.53 -11.09 -9.22
CA PRO A 314 -19.63 -10.94 -8.26
C PRO A 314 -19.17 -10.55 -6.86
N SER A 315 -17.96 -10.94 -6.47
CA SER A 315 -17.37 -10.57 -5.17
C SER A 315 -17.00 -9.08 -5.05
N ASN A 316 -16.89 -8.39 -6.17
CA ASN A 316 -16.54 -6.98 -6.24
C ASN A 316 -17.76 -6.07 -6.47
N VAL A 317 -18.98 -6.63 -6.50
CA VAL A 317 -20.20 -5.83 -6.65
C VAL A 317 -20.45 -5.08 -5.35
N PRO A 318 -20.50 -3.74 -5.37
CA PRO A 318 -20.87 -2.95 -4.21
C PRO A 318 -22.27 -3.32 -3.73
N GLN A 319 -22.49 -3.34 -2.43
CA GLN A 319 -23.84 -3.50 -1.90
C GLN A 319 -24.68 -2.26 -2.27
N GLY A 320 -25.84 -2.51 -2.89
CA GLY A 320 -26.76 -1.46 -3.32
C GLY A 320 -26.47 -0.90 -4.72
N GLN A 321 -27.29 0.07 -5.11
CA GLN A 321 -27.21 0.78 -6.37
C GLN A 321 -26.45 2.07 -6.18
N LYS A 322 -25.42 2.29 -7.00
CA LYS A 322 -24.56 3.48 -6.94
C LYS A 322 -24.62 4.24 -8.27
N THR A 323 -24.95 5.51 -8.21
CA THR A 323 -24.68 6.47 -9.28
C THR A 323 -23.37 7.17 -8.98
N HIS A 324 -22.41 7.05 -9.87
CA HIS A 324 -21.06 7.61 -9.72
C HIS A 324 -20.80 8.70 -10.76
N LYS A 325 -20.29 9.83 -10.32
CA LYS A 325 -19.84 10.93 -11.17
C LYS A 325 -18.48 11.40 -10.66
N ALA A 326 -17.45 11.29 -11.47
CA ALA A 326 -16.12 11.76 -11.11
C ALA A 326 -15.45 12.46 -12.29
N PHE A 327 -14.73 13.55 -12.01
CA PHE A 327 -13.92 14.27 -12.97
C PHE A 327 -12.57 14.61 -12.33
N GLY A 328 -11.51 14.39 -13.07
CA GLY A 328 -10.17 14.67 -12.56
C GLY A 328 -9.22 15.15 -13.63
N ALA A 329 -8.15 15.78 -13.15
CA ALA A 329 -7.02 16.21 -13.95
C ALA A 329 -5.73 15.83 -13.23
N ASP A 330 -4.71 15.51 -14.02
CA ASP A 330 -3.37 15.15 -13.55
C ASP A 330 -2.34 15.90 -14.39
N TYR A 331 -1.27 16.38 -13.76
CA TYR A 331 -0.22 17.11 -14.43
C TYR A 331 1.17 16.72 -13.92
N GLN A 332 2.15 16.80 -14.79
CA GLN A 332 3.57 16.75 -14.47
C GLN A 332 4.35 17.68 -15.40
N VAL A 333 5.22 18.47 -14.82
CA VAL A 333 6.14 19.35 -15.55
C VAL A 333 7.53 19.26 -14.94
N LYS A 334 8.55 19.12 -15.78
CA LYS A 334 9.95 19.08 -15.34
C LYS A 334 10.85 19.98 -16.20
N ASP A 335 11.90 20.50 -15.61
CA ASP A 335 12.97 21.21 -16.33
C ASP A 335 13.85 20.24 -17.13
N ARG A 336 14.43 20.67 -18.23
CA ARG A 336 15.38 19.90 -19.06
C ARG A 336 16.57 19.38 -18.25
N LYS A 337 17.05 20.16 -17.30
CA LYS A 337 18.15 19.78 -16.38
C LYS A 337 17.64 19.07 -15.12
N SER A 338 16.34 18.77 -15.04
CA SER A 338 15.68 18.18 -13.88
C SER A 338 15.95 18.93 -12.57
N ARG A 339 16.13 20.27 -12.63
CA ARG A 339 16.30 21.11 -11.45
C ARG A 339 15.00 21.30 -10.69
N PHE A 340 13.88 21.24 -11.39
CA PHE A 340 12.57 21.13 -10.78
C PHE A 340 11.71 20.09 -11.49
N GLU A 341 10.86 19.47 -10.72
CA GLU A 341 9.80 18.57 -11.15
C GLU A 341 8.59 18.85 -10.31
N ILE A 342 7.49 19.27 -10.92
CA ILE A 342 6.22 19.50 -10.26
C ILE A 342 5.18 18.57 -10.86
N SER A 343 4.45 17.89 -10.00
CA SER A 343 3.36 17.00 -10.39
C SER A 343 2.21 17.12 -9.42
N GLY A 344 1.05 16.72 -9.85
CA GLY A 344 -0.12 16.67 -9.00
C GLY A 344 -1.38 16.29 -9.75
N TRP A 345 -2.43 16.06 -9.00
CA TRP A 345 -3.75 15.75 -9.52
C TRP A 345 -4.84 16.38 -8.65
N ALA A 346 -5.98 16.60 -9.26
CA ALA A 346 -7.20 17.01 -8.58
C ALA A 346 -8.38 16.22 -9.12
N GLU A 347 -9.31 15.86 -8.23
CA GLU A 347 -10.51 15.09 -8.55
C GLU A 347 -11.69 15.61 -7.75
N VAL A 348 -12.83 15.76 -8.39
CA VAL A 348 -14.13 15.96 -7.76
C VAL A 348 -14.98 14.72 -8.01
N GLY A 349 -15.59 14.21 -6.95
CA GLY A 349 -16.47 13.05 -6.97
C GLY A 349 -17.85 13.33 -6.41
N HIS A 350 -18.86 12.65 -6.93
CA HIS A 350 -20.21 12.64 -6.40
C HIS A 350 -20.82 11.25 -6.55
N ASP A 351 -21.20 10.67 -5.42
CA ASP A 351 -21.80 9.34 -5.32
C ASP A 351 -23.18 9.43 -4.68
N ASP A 352 -24.20 8.92 -5.36
CA ASP A 352 -25.51 8.61 -4.78
C ASP A 352 -25.63 7.09 -4.65
N ILE A 353 -25.79 6.62 -3.41
CA ILE A 353 -25.85 5.19 -3.08
C ILE A 353 -27.18 4.90 -2.41
N THR A 354 -27.91 3.93 -2.92
CA THR A 354 -29.11 3.40 -2.28
C THR A 354 -28.92 1.91 -2.04
N SER A 355 -29.08 1.47 -0.81
CA SER A 355 -29.04 0.05 -0.46
C SER A 355 -30.30 -0.37 0.28
N ILE A 356 -30.77 -1.56 -0.03
CA ILE A 356 -31.88 -2.23 0.64
C ILE A 356 -31.37 -3.61 1.03
N ALA A 357 -31.55 -3.97 2.29
CA ALA A 357 -31.17 -5.27 2.79
C ALA A 357 -32.31 -5.88 3.62
N HIS A 358 -32.63 -7.14 3.33
CA HIS A 358 -33.53 -7.96 4.12
C HIS A 358 -32.72 -9.07 4.77
N THR A 359 -32.85 -9.20 6.08
CA THR A 359 -32.10 -10.19 6.86
C THR A 359 -33.07 -11.05 7.64
N THR A 360 -32.91 -12.36 7.54
CA THR A 360 -33.57 -13.34 8.39
C THR A 360 -32.52 -14.00 9.28
N SER A 361 -32.85 -14.23 10.54
CA SER A 361 -31.97 -14.91 11.48
C SER A 361 -32.73 -15.91 12.33
N GLU A 362 -32.09 -16.99 12.70
CA GLU A 362 -32.58 -17.94 13.68
C GLU A 362 -31.51 -18.11 14.76
N ASN A 363 -31.88 -17.83 15.99
CA ASN A 363 -31.03 -17.99 17.16
C ASN A 363 -31.43 -19.25 17.91
N PHE A 364 -30.54 -20.20 18.02
CA PHE A 364 -30.76 -21.46 18.73
C PHE A 364 -30.47 -21.27 20.21
N LEU A 365 -31.53 -21.21 21.04
CA LEU A 365 -31.43 -20.97 22.47
C LEU A 365 -31.96 -22.19 23.24
N PRO A 366 -31.42 -22.50 24.44
CA PRO A 366 -31.91 -23.60 25.28
C PRO A 366 -33.40 -23.50 25.66
N ALA A 367 -33.94 -22.29 25.71
CA ALA A 367 -35.34 -22.00 26.08
C ALA A 367 -36.30 -22.01 24.85
N GLY A 368 -35.79 -22.27 23.66
CA GLY A 368 -36.54 -22.23 22.38
C GLY A 368 -35.90 -21.26 21.39
N ASN A 369 -36.04 -21.53 20.12
CA ASN A 369 -35.46 -20.71 19.06
C ASN A 369 -36.13 -19.35 18.94
N GLU A 370 -35.34 -18.35 18.59
CA GLU A 370 -35.83 -17.01 18.26
C GLU A 370 -35.60 -16.76 16.75
N TYR A 371 -36.58 -16.16 16.11
CA TYR A 371 -36.59 -15.87 14.66
C TYR A 371 -36.61 -14.36 14.45
N GLY A 372 -35.58 -13.83 13.81
CA GLY A 372 -35.44 -12.41 13.55
C GLY A 372 -35.70 -12.08 12.07
N LEU A 373 -36.43 -11.00 11.86
CA LEU A 373 -36.59 -10.36 10.54
C LEU A 373 -36.13 -8.91 10.65
N LYS A 374 -35.33 -8.47 9.70
CA LYS A 374 -34.90 -7.09 9.60
C LYS A 374 -34.97 -6.61 8.14
N SER A 375 -35.50 -5.42 7.94
CA SER A 375 -35.43 -4.67 6.68
C SER A 375 -34.72 -3.36 6.93
N SER A 376 -33.70 -3.10 6.15
CA SER A 376 -32.88 -1.89 6.20
C SER A 376 -32.94 -1.18 4.87
N TRP A 377 -33.16 0.12 4.89
CA TRP A 377 -33.03 1.01 3.75
C TRP A 377 -32.07 2.13 4.09
N GLN A 378 -31.13 2.39 3.20
CA GLN A 378 -30.13 3.45 3.36
C GLN A 378 -29.96 4.20 2.05
N LYS A 379 -29.98 5.53 2.12
CA LYS A 379 -29.60 6.41 1.02
C LYS A 379 -28.47 7.31 1.47
N GLN A 380 -27.36 7.27 0.75
CA GLN A 380 -26.17 8.07 1.04
C GLN A 380 -25.79 8.90 -0.19
N CYS A 381 -25.51 10.16 0.02
CA CYS A 381 -25.00 11.08 -0.99
C CYS A 381 -23.63 11.60 -0.50
N VAL A 382 -22.59 11.33 -1.25
CA VAL A 382 -21.21 11.73 -0.94
C VAL A 382 -20.73 12.66 -2.03
N THR A 383 -20.24 13.84 -1.67
CA THR A 383 -19.54 14.75 -2.59
C THR A 383 -18.17 15.02 -2.00
N ASP A 384 -17.13 14.81 -2.79
CA ASP A 384 -15.77 15.02 -2.35
C ASP A 384 -14.89 15.73 -3.40
N PHE A 385 -13.91 16.45 -2.89
CA PHE A 385 -12.81 17.03 -3.65
C PHE A 385 -11.50 16.57 -3.05
N LYS A 386 -10.62 16.09 -3.91
CA LYS A 386 -9.29 15.58 -3.52
C LYS A 386 -8.25 16.22 -4.41
N THR A 387 -7.13 16.61 -3.84
CA THR A 387 -5.99 17.05 -4.63
C THR A 387 -4.69 16.70 -3.93
N ARG A 388 -3.70 16.29 -4.69
CA ARG A 388 -2.35 16.00 -4.21
C ARG A 388 -1.33 16.59 -5.16
N HIS A 389 -0.31 17.17 -4.60
CA HIS A 389 0.80 17.71 -5.37
C HIS A 389 2.13 17.19 -4.82
N ASN A 390 3.13 17.19 -5.68
CA ASN A 390 4.50 16.84 -5.31
C ASN A 390 5.44 17.76 -6.11
N TRP A 391 6.08 18.68 -5.42
CA TRP A 391 6.96 19.67 -5.99
C TRP A 391 8.37 19.42 -5.52
N ASN A 392 9.24 19.09 -6.44
CA ASN A 392 10.63 18.75 -6.18
C ASN A 392 11.54 19.78 -6.83
N PHE A 393 12.46 20.31 -6.07
CA PHE A 393 13.48 21.24 -6.49
C PHE A 393 14.85 20.67 -6.14
N LYS A 394 15.80 20.69 -7.04
CA LYS A 394 17.14 20.20 -6.77
C LYS A 394 18.22 21.01 -7.48
N ASN A 395 19.37 21.07 -6.86
CA ASN A 395 20.65 21.44 -7.48
C ASN A 395 21.71 20.38 -7.14
N ASP A 396 22.94 20.64 -7.43
CA ASP A 396 24.05 19.67 -7.22
C ASP A 396 24.28 19.30 -5.73
N HIS A 397 23.80 20.13 -4.80
CA HIS A 397 24.04 19.99 -3.38
C HIS A 397 22.78 19.88 -2.52
N THR A 398 21.64 20.28 -3.05
CA THR A 398 20.41 20.36 -2.28
C THR A 398 19.24 19.77 -3.06
N SER A 399 18.44 18.97 -2.40
CA SER A 399 17.12 18.53 -2.86
C SER A 399 16.08 19.01 -1.85
N PHE A 400 15.00 19.62 -2.34
CA PHE A 400 13.88 20.08 -1.54
C PHE A 400 12.58 19.62 -2.17
N SER A 401 11.68 19.06 -1.38
CA SER A 401 10.35 18.66 -1.86
C SER A 401 9.25 19.11 -0.91
N VAL A 402 8.10 19.47 -1.49
CA VAL A 402 6.87 19.77 -0.80
C VAL A 402 5.76 18.94 -1.40
N ALA A 403 5.01 18.24 -0.55
CA ALA A 403 3.93 17.36 -1.02
C ALA A 403 2.64 17.65 -0.25
N PRO A 404 1.86 18.69 -0.67
CA PRO A 404 0.56 18.99 -0.08
C PRO A 404 -0.52 18.04 -0.60
N TYR A 405 -1.44 17.69 0.29
CA TYR A 405 -2.66 16.93 0.02
C TYR A 405 -3.84 17.62 0.67
N LEU A 406 -4.95 17.72 -0.03
CA LEU A 406 -6.22 18.22 0.49
C LEU A 406 -7.33 17.23 0.12
N TYR A 407 -8.16 16.94 1.10
CA TYR A 407 -9.43 16.24 0.96
C TYR A 407 -10.54 17.08 1.60
N TYR A 408 -11.59 17.34 0.87
CA TYR A 408 -12.82 17.88 1.41
C TYR A 408 -13.98 16.96 1.02
N GLY A 409 -14.70 16.46 2.02
CA GLY A 409 -15.82 15.53 1.81
C GLY A 409 -17.07 15.99 2.57
N ARG A 410 -18.21 15.88 1.90
CA ARG A 410 -19.53 16.09 2.47
C ARG A 410 -20.38 14.85 2.25
N THR A 411 -20.92 14.30 3.33
CA THR A 411 -21.81 13.15 3.28
C THR A 411 -23.17 13.52 3.88
N ARG A 412 -24.22 13.10 3.19
CA ARG A 412 -25.58 13.09 3.70
C ARG A 412 -26.08 11.66 3.64
N GLU A 413 -26.62 11.19 4.75
CA GLU A 413 -27.10 9.83 4.86
C GLU A 413 -28.47 9.83 5.53
N ASN A 414 -29.40 9.08 4.96
CA ASN A 414 -30.71 8.78 5.55
C ASN A 414 -30.82 7.25 5.65
N GLY A 415 -31.10 6.76 6.82
CA GLY A 415 -31.28 5.34 7.11
C GLY A 415 -32.63 5.08 7.75
N PHE A 416 -33.21 3.94 7.42
CA PHE A 416 -34.42 3.43 8.06
C PHE A 416 -34.32 1.92 8.21
N ASP A 417 -34.38 1.47 9.47
CA ASP A 417 -34.38 0.07 9.84
C ASP A 417 -35.68 -0.30 10.55
N VAL A 418 -36.26 -1.40 10.17
CA VAL A 418 -37.32 -2.07 10.93
C VAL A 418 -36.93 -3.50 11.21
N SER A 419 -37.20 -3.96 12.41
CA SER A 419 -36.90 -5.34 12.81
C SER A 419 -37.94 -5.86 13.81
N ALA A 420 -38.17 -7.15 13.77
CA ALA A 420 -38.97 -7.86 14.76
C ALA A 420 -38.35 -9.24 15.03
N ASN A 421 -38.33 -9.62 16.32
CA ASN A 421 -37.93 -10.95 16.77
C ASN A 421 -39.13 -11.69 17.31
N PHE A 422 -39.25 -12.96 16.96
CA PHE A 422 -40.39 -13.80 17.24
C PHE A 422 -39.98 -15.04 18.08
N ASN A 423 -40.86 -15.53 18.90
CA ASN A 423 -40.71 -16.78 19.63
C ASN A 423 -41.14 -18.02 18.85
N ARG A 424 -41.57 -17.86 17.60
CA ARG A 424 -41.89 -18.95 16.67
C ARG A 424 -41.60 -18.55 15.22
N ASP A 425 -41.41 -19.55 14.37
CA ASP A 425 -41.19 -19.36 12.94
C ASP A 425 -42.52 -19.07 12.23
N TRP A 426 -42.55 -17.96 11.51
CA TRP A 426 -43.66 -17.52 10.65
C TRP A 426 -43.32 -17.80 9.17
N LYS A 427 -42.95 -19.04 8.85
CA LYS A 427 -42.59 -19.43 7.46
C LYS A 427 -43.71 -19.04 6.49
N ASN A 428 -43.30 -18.50 5.36
CA ASN A 428 -44.18 -18.16 4.22
C ASN A 428 -45.28 -17.10 4.49
N THR A 429 -45.11 -16.24 5.49
CA THR A 429 -45.98 -15.10 5.68
C THR A 429 -45.44 -13.89 4.92
N GLU A 430 -46.12 -13.50 3.82
CA GLU A 430 -45.76 -12.30 3.07
C GLU A 430 -46.00 -11.04 3.94
N ASN A 431 -45.15 -10.02 3.76
CA ASN A 431 -45.23 -8.72 4.44
C ASN A 431 -45.36 -8.81 5.98
N LEU A 432 -44.69 -9.80 6.58
CA LEU A 432 -44.78 -10.06 8.00
C LEU A 432 -44.35 -8.84 8.88
N LEU A 433 -43.28 -8.15 8.47
CA LEU A 433 -42.85 -6.94 9.19
C LEU A 433 -43.91 -5.83 9.14
N ASP A 434 -44.57 -5.59 7.98
CA ASP A 434 -45.60 -4.58 7.87
C ASP A 434 -46.80 -4.94 8.77
N SER A 435 -47.18 -6.22 8.81
CA SER A 435 -48.25 -6.74 9.67
C SER A 435 -47.95 -6.56 11.17
N VAL A 436 -46.70 -6.75 11.57
CA VAL A 436 -46.24 -6.54 12.96
C VAL A 436 -46.38 -5.08 13.38
N PHE A 437 -46.08 -4.14 12.47
CA PHE A 437 -46.10 -2.71 12.78
C PHE A 437 -47.46 -2.06 12.58
N SER A 438 -48.37 -2.66 11.77
CA SER A 438 -49.76 -2.22 11.65
C SER A 438 -50.64 -2.62 12.86
N GLY A 439 -50.19 -3.63 13.62
CA GLY A 439 -50.91 -4.04 14.85
C GLY A 439 -52.23 -4.78 14.62
N THR A 440 -52.51 -5.29 13.41
CA THR A 440 -53.80 -5.84 13.04
C THR A 440 -54.10 -7.25 13.56
N SER A 441 -53.08 -8.00 13.99
CA SER A 441 -53.22 -9.37 14.48
C SER A 441 -52.72 -9.56 15.91
N GLU A 442 -53.60 -9.77 16.85
CA GLU A 442 -53.24 -10.01 18.24
C GLU A 442 -52.38 -11.29 18.42
N THR A 443 -52.69 -12.33 17.65
CA THR A 443 -51.93 -13.60 17.67
C THR A 443 -50.52 -13.39 17.19
N LEU A 444 -50.29 -12.55 16.20
CA LEU A 444 -48.97 -12.18 15.70
C LEU A 444 -48.21 -11.38 16.76
N LEU A 445 -48.85 -10.37 17.34
CA LEU A 445 -48.21 -9.50 18.39
C LEU A 445 -47.81 -10.28 19.63
N ARG A 446 -48.57 -11.28 20.06
CA ARG A 446 -48.22 -12.15 21.19
C ARG A 446 -46.97 -13.01 20.89
N SER A 447 -46.62 -13.25 19.65
CA SER A 447 -45.43 -13.98 19.26
C SER A 447 -44.19 -13.07 19.13
N VAL A 448 -44.36 -11.76 19.13
CA VAL A 448 -43.29 -10.78 18.99
C VAL A 448 -42.60 -10.57 20.33
N ILE A 449 -41.35 -11.00 20.44
CA ILE A 449 -40.49 -10.77 21.63
C ILE A 449 -40.17 -9.27 21.73
N ASN A 450 -39.68 -8.71 20.64
CA ASN A 450 -39.44 -7.28 20.50
C ASN A 450 -39.56 -6.85 19.04
N ARG A 451 -39.86 -5.60 18.82
CA ARG A 451 -39.82 -4.93 17.51
C ARG A 451 -39.23 -3.55 17.66
N TYR A 452 -38.42 -3.13 16.69
CA TYR A 452 -37.90 -1.77 16.67
C TYR A 452 -38.01 -1.10 15.32
N LYS A 453 -38.13 0.22 15.37
CA LYS A 453 -37.93 1.12 14.25
C LYS A 453 -36.76 2.04 14.60
N ASN A 454 -35.85 2.21 13.67
CA ASN A 454 -34.74 3.15 13.77
C ASN A 454 -34.69 4.01 12.53
N ARG A 455 -34.60 5.30 12.69
CA ARG A 455 -34.46 6.27 11.62
C ARG A 455 -33.30 7.18 11.91
N ASP A 456 -32.39 7.28 10.97
CA ASP A 456 -31.16 8.10 11.07
C ASP A 456 -31.12 9.13 9.94
N GLN A 457 -30.76 10.35 10.28
CA GLN A 457 -30.37 11.38 9.33
C GLN A 457 -29.01 11.92 9.77
N ILE A 458 -27.99 11.74 8.91
CA ILE A 458 -26.61 12.08 9.23
C ILE A 458 -26.08 13.08 8.19
N LYS A 459 -25.44 14.15 8.66
CA LYS A 459 -24.71 15.12 7.84
C LYS A 459 -23.27 15.17 8.37
N LYS A 460 -22.31 14.84 7.51
CA LYS A 460 -20.88 14.85 7.83
C LYS A 460 -20.14 15.80 6.91
N ASN A 461 -19.25 16.58 7.46
CA ASN A 461 -18.23 17.31 6.70
C ASN A 461 -16.87 16.86 7.21
N ASN A 462 -15.91 16.74 6.31
CA ASN A 462 -14.53 16.37 6.63
C ASN A 462 -13.59 17.18 5.75
N LEU A 463 -12.84 18.06 6.36
CA LEU A 463 -11.70 18.73 5.75
C LEU A 463 -10.44 18.04 6.30
N TYR A 464 -9.61 17.51 5.43
CA TYR A 464 -8.34 16.91 5.78
C TYR A 464 -7.25 17.48 4.89
N THR A 465 -6.22 18.01 5.47
CA THR A 465 -5.06 18.49 4.73
C THR A 465 -3.77 18.01 5.39
N THR A 466 -2.80 17.67 4.58
CA THR A 466 -1.46 17.35 5.05
C THR A 466 -0.42 17.91 4.09
N THR A 467 0.71 18.29 4.64
CA THR A 467 1.86 18.72 3.86
C THR A 467 3.10 18.06 4.38
N ASN A 468 3.79 17.33 3.51
CA ASN A 468 5.10 16.77 3.78
C ASN A 468 6.17 17.68 3.20
N LEU A 469 7.20 17.96 3.99
CA LEU A 469 8.38 18.71 3.61
C LEU A 469 9.58 17.79 3.73
N HIS A 470 10.45 17.80 2.73
CA HIS A 470 11.68 17.05 2.77
C HIS A 470 12.80 17.87 2.14
N MET A 471 13.87 18.10 2.87
CA MET A 471 15.07 18.74 2.39
C MET A 471 16.27 17.84 2.65
N MET A 472 17.15 17.76 1.69
CA MET A 472 18.43 17.11 1.84
C MET A 472 19.53 18.02 1.29
N HIS A 473 20.56 18.24 2.08
CA HIS A 473 21.70 19.10 1.71
C HIS A 473 23.01 18.39 1.94
N ARG A 474 23.90 18.45 0.95
CA ARG A 474 25.29 17.99 1.03
C ARG A 474 26.23 19.19 1.02
N PRO A 475 26.87 19.53 2.15
CA PRO A 475 27.85 20.61 2.21
C PRO A 475 29.04 20.38 1.27
N LYS A 476 29.58 21.44 0.69
CA LYS A 476 30.78 21.34 -0.15
C LYS A 476 32.01 21.07 0.71
N GLY A 477 32.90 20.20 0.21
CA GLY A 477 34.22 19.94 0.87
C GLY A 477 34.15 19.08 2.12
N ILE A 478 32.99 18.59 2.53
CA ILE A 478 32.79 17.72 3.69
C ILE A 478 31.98 16.51 3.24
N ASP A 479 32.43 15.33 3.65
CA ASP A 479 31.65 14.10 3.39
C ASP A 479 30.54 13.95 4.43
N ALA A 480 29.52 14.76 4.29
CA ALA A 480 28.38 14.88 5.19
C ALA A 480 27.09 15.12 4.44
N ALA A 481 25.96 14.81 5.06
CA ALA A 481 24.63 15.18 4.58
C ALA A 481 23.73 15.59 5.76
N ILE A 482 22.83 16.51 5.49
CA ILE A 482 21.79 16.96 6.41
C ILE A 482 20.46 16.68 5.75
N GLU A 483 19.57 16.00 6.45
CA GLU A 483 18.19 15.80 6.04
C GLU A 483 17.25 16.45 7.04
N ALA A 484 16.31 17.24 6.55
CA ALA A 484 15.22 17.76 7.33
C ALA A 484 13.89 17.23 6.78
N LEU A 485 13.09 16.66 7.64
CA LEU A 485 11.77 16.15 7.37
C LEU A 485 10.75 16.97 8.16
N GLY A 486 9.67 17.36 7.52
CA GLY A 486 8.58 18.07 8.16
C GLY A 486 7.24 17.49 7.70
N PHE A 487 6.28 17.47 8.61
CA PHE A 487 4.94 17.02 8.33
C PHE A 487 3.96 17.84 9.17
N VAL A 488 2.92 18.34 8.54
CA VAL A 488 1.78 18.96 9.21
C VAL A 488 0.52 18.35 8.65
N GLU A 489 -0.37 17.93 9.54
CA GLU A 489 -1.67 17.40 9.23
C GLU A 489 -2.73 18.16 10.02
N TYR A 490 -3.77 18.59 9.35
CA TYR A 490 -4.95 19.16 9.95
C TYR A 490 -6.19 18.44 9.48
N GLN A 491 -7.05 18.11 10.41
CA GLN A 491 -8.35 17.52 10.14
C GLN A 491 -9.43 18.25 10.93
N ASP A 492 -10.48 18.68 10.23
CA ASP A 492 -11.71 19.22 10.80
C ASP A 492 -12.87 18.34 10.35
N LYS A 493 -13.52 17.72 11.31
CA LYS A 493 -14.68 16.84 11.12
C LYS A 493 -15.87 17.40 11.86
N SER A 494 -17.01 17.36 11.24
CA SER A 494 -18.28 17.59 11.93
C SER A 494 -19.29 16.54 11.51
N GLU A 495 -19.96 15.98 12.49
CA GLU A 495 -21.10 15.09 12.27
C GLU A 495 -22.30 15.63 13.05
N LYS A 496 -23.41 15.79 12.34
CA LYS A 496 -24.71 16.10 12.91
C LYS A 496 -25.64 14.95 12.59
N ARG A 497 -26.20 14.31 13.63
CA ARG A 497 -27.06 13.15 13.48
C ARG A 497 -28.35 13.33 14.23
N PHE A 498 -29.47 13.13 13.54
CA PHE A 498 -30.77 12.92 14.16
C PHE A 498 -31.03 11.41 14.18
N ASN A 499 -31.41 10.90 15.35
CA ASN A 499 -31.75 9.50 15.54
C ASN A 499 -33.11 9.40 16.22
N HIS A 500 -34.02 8.72 15.55
CA HIS A 500 -35.33 8.39 16.07
C HIS A 500 -35.43 6.88 16.21
N TYR A 501 -35.59 6.41 17.43
CA TYR A 501 -35.60 4.99 17.77
C TYR A 501 -36.79 4.65 18.63
N THR A 502 -37.52 3.61 18.27
CA THR A 502 -38.60 3.03 19.08
C THR A 502 -38.37 1.55 19.20
N LEU A 503 -38.39 1.05 20.43
CA LEU A 503 -38.32 -0.37 20.76
C LEU A 503 -39.55 -0.74 21.59
N ASP A 504 -40.38 -1.64 21.09
CA ASP A 504 -41.52 -2.18 21.77
C ASP A 504 -41.37 -3.66 22.10
N ARG A 505 -41.93 -4.08 23.20
CA ARG A 505 -42.01 -5.49 23.63
C ARG A 505 -43.47 -5.91 23.82
N PRO A 506 -44.20 -6.20 22.77
CA PRO A 506 -45.65 -6.46 22.83
C PRO A 506 -46.02 -7.64 23.72
N ALA A 507 -45.19 -8.69 23.76
CA ALA A 507 -45.42 -9.89 24.56
C ALA A 507 -45.30 -9.65 26.10
N ALA A 508 -44.60 -8.59 26.52
CA ALA A 508 -44.39 -8.26 27.94
C ALA A 508 -45.49 -7.38 28.57
N GLY A 509 -46.52 -7.04 27.79
CA GLY A 509 -47.64 -6.19 28.23
C GLY A 509 -47.42 -4.69 27.93
N SER A 510 -48.44 -3.89 28.17
CA SER A 510 -48.42 -2.45 27.96
C SER A 510 -47.43 -1.75 28.92
N GLY A 511 -46.49 -0.99 28.38
CA GLY A 511 -45.58 -0.14 29.17
C GLY A 511 -44.08 -0.40 28.97
N THR A 512 -43.69 -1.34 28.12
CA THR A 512 -42.27 -1.65 27.84
C THR A 512 -41.79 -1.07 26.50
N SER A 513 -42.21 0.17 26.20
CA SER A 513 -41.70 0.91 25.02
C SER A 513 -40.55 1.85 25.41
N ASP A 514 -39.46 1.77 24.70
CA ASP A 514 -38.35 2.72 24.78
C ASP A 514 -38.40 3.60 23.53
N PHE A 515 -38.60 4.88 23.70
CA PHE A 515 -38.65 5.87 22.65
C PHE A 515 -37.51 6.86 22.84
N ARG A 516 -36.78 7.13 21.75
CA ARG A 516 -35.68 8.09 21.73
C ARG A 516 -35.77 8.95 20.48
N ASN A 517 -35.73 10.27 20.68
CA ASN A 517 -35.56 11.25 19.62
C ASN A 517 -34.35 12.13 19.99
N ARG A 518 -33.22 11.87 19.36
CA ARG A 518 -31.95 12.47 19.78
C ARG A 518 -31.26 13.20 18.64
N TYR A 519 -30.65 14.30 19.02
CA TYR A 519 -29.72 15.02 18.16
C TYR A 519 -28.31 14.91 18.72
N TYR A 520 -27.38 14.58 17.86
CA TYR A 520 -25.95 14.50 18.16
C TYR A 520 -25.20 15.54 17.33
N ASN A 521 -24.31 16.27 17.98
CA ASN A 521 -23.41 17.21 17.33
C ASN A 521 -21.98 16.89 17.78
N THR A 522 -21.15 16.37 16.86
CA THR A 522 -19.82 15.87 17.18
C THR A 522 -18.75 16.53 16.30
N PRO A 523 -18.42 17.81 16.57
CA PRO A 523 -17.25 18.43 15.93
C PRO A 523 -15.96 17.82 16.50
N ALA A 524 -14.96 17.71 15.65
CA ALA A 524 -13.63 17.26 16.05
C ALA A 524 -12.57 17.91 15.18
N GLN A 525 -11.57 18.50 15.83
CA GLN A 525 -10.39 19.06 15.16
C GLN A 525 -9.14 18.33 15.62
N THR A 526 -8.26 18.05 14.69
CA THR A 526 -6.99 17.38 14.97
C THR A 526 -5.88 18.08 14.21
N ILE A 527 -4.83 18.44 14.91
CA ILE A 527 -3.58 18.92 14.34
C ILE A 527 -2.47 17.97 14.76
N ASN A 528 -1.78 17.40 13.78
CA ASN A 528 -0.56 16.62 13.99
C ASN A 528 0.58 17.33 13.28
N TYR A 529 1.72 17.41 13.91
CA TYR A 529 2.92 17.95 13.29
C TYR A 529 4.15 17.17 13.72
N TYR A 530 5.11 17.15 12.83
CA TYR A 530 6.32 16.37 12.98
C TYR A 530 7.48 17.11 12.33
N GLY A 531 8.60 17.12 12.99
CA GLY A 531 9.86 17.62 12.47
C GLY A 531 10.99 16.65 12.84
N GLN A 532 11.87 16.37 11.91
CA GLN A 532 13.05 15.55 12.14
C GLN A 532 14.22 16.14 11.38
N VAL A 533 15.37 16.17 12.03
CA VAL A 533 16.65 16.48 11.40
C VAL A 533 17.58 15.30 11.62
N ASN A 534 18.13 14.79 10.53
CA ASN A 534 19.14 13.75 10.51
C ASN A 534 20.43 14.36 10.00
N PHE A 535 21.53 13.97 10.58
CA PHE A 535 22.86 14.34 10.13
C PHE A 535 23.65 13.07 9.84
N TRP A 536 24.35 13.02 8.72
CA TRP A 536 25.29 11.95 8.39
C TRP A 536 26.66 12.56 8.19
N TYR A 537 27.65 11.97 8.81
CA TYR A 537 29.04 12.31 8.61
C TYR A 537 29.84 11.02 8.37
N TRP A 538 30.43 10.90 7.20
CA TRP A 538 31.23 9.74 6.83
C TRP A 538 32.70 10.00 7.13
N LEU A 539 33.33 9.13 7.89
CA LEU A 539 34.72 9.24 8.30
C LEU A 539 35.66 8.67 7.23
N GLY A 540 35.55 9.17 6.02
CA GLY A 540 36.38 8.78 4.90
C GLY A 540 36.31 7.28 4.60
N ARG A 541 37.48 6.67 4.33
CA ARG A 541 37.58 5.23 4.02
C ARG A 541 37.52 4.31 5.24
N SER A 542 37.34 4.81 6.44
CA SER A 542 37.31 4.01 7.68
C SER A 542 36.08 3.11 7.78
N GLY A 543 35.07 3.34 6.97
CA GLY A 543 33.77 2.63 7.05
C GLY A 543 32.86 3.13 8.18
N PHE A 544 33.30 4.04 9.03
CA PHE A 544 32.50 4.62 10.10
C PHE A 544 31.68 5.80 9.61
N SER A 545 30.45 5.90 10.12
CA SER A 545 29.61 7.09 9.97
C SER A 545 28.91 7.43 11.28
N LEU A 546 28.79 8.72 11.54
CA LEU A 546 28.05 9.27 12.67
C LEU A 546 26.70 9.74 12.15
N MET A 547 25.62 9.38 12.86
CA MET A 547 24.25 9.63 12.41
C MET A 547 23.37 10.13 13.56
N PRO A 548 23.68 11.30 14.16
CA PRO A 548 22.79 11.89 15.15
C PRO A 548 21.49 12.33 14.50
N SER A 549 20.37 12.13 15.18
CA SER A 549 19.07 12.62 14.75
C SER A 549 18.26 13.22 15.90
N TYR A 550 17.45 14.21 15.55
CA TYR A 550 16.47 14.79 16.45
C TYR A 550 15.09 14.75 15.79
N LYS A 551 14.11 14.27 16.53
CA LYS A 551 12.72 14.17 16.11
C LYS A 551 11.82 14.86 17.13
N TYR A 552 10.91 15.69 16.61
CA TYR A 552 9.84 16.29 17.37
C TYR A 552 8.49 15.91 16.78
N ARG A 553 7.57 15.45 17.64
CA ARG A 553 6.20 15.14 17.24
C ARG A 553 5.24 15.85 18.20
N GLY A 554 4.24 16.51 17.67
CA GLY A 554 3.16 17.09 18.42
C GLY A 554 1.81 16.68 17.86
N ALA A 555 0.84 16.53 18.74
CA ALA A 555 -0.55 16.28 18.37
C ALA A 555 -1.47 17.09 19.30
N HIS A 556 -2.50 17.72 18.72
CA HIS A 556 -3.58 18.37 19.42
C HIS A 556 -4.90 17.87 18.85
N VAL A 557 -5.75 17.34 19.71
CA VAL A 557 -7.06 16.78 19.37
C VAL A 557 -8.10 17.45 20.24
N GLU A 558 -9.01 18.17 19.61
CA GLU A 558 -10.23 18.69 20.24
C GLU A 558 -11.42 17.90 19.69
N LYS A 559 -12.27 17.41 20.57
CA LYS A 559 -13.45 16.65 20.20
C LYS A 559 -14.57 16.89 21.18
N ASP A 560 -15.70 17.33 20.65
CA ASP A 560 -16.95 17.42 21.39
C ASP A 560 -17.90 16.32 20.97
N ASN A 561 -18.74 15.93 21.89
CA ASN A 561 -19.86 15.04 21.65
C ASN A 561 -21.06 15.58 22.43
N ASP A 562 -21.82 16.45 21.78
CA ASP A 562 -23.03 17.01 22.34
C ASP A 562 -24.22 16.12 22.00
N ILE A 563 -24.97 15.74 23.00
CA ILE A 563 -26.17 14.91 22.88
C ILE A 563 -27.35 15.68 23.42
N TYR A 564 -28.42 15.76 22.63
CA TYR A 564 -29.67 16.40 22.98
C TYR A 564 -30.79 15.38 22.91
N ARG A 565 -31.55 15.25 23.99
CA ARG A 565 -32.66 14.33 24.19
C ARG A 565 -33.98 15.05 23.88
N LEU A 566 -34.26 15.18 22.56
CA LEU A 566 -35.43 15.93 22.09
C LEU A 566 -36.77 15.31 22.57
N GLU A 567 -36.75 13.99 22.88
CA GLU A 567 -37.89 13.30 23.49
C GLU A 567 -38.40 13.88 24.82
N GLN A 568 -37.60 14.73 25.49
CA GLN A 568 -37.98 15.40 26.70
C GLN A 568 -38.87 16.64 26.50
N LEU A 569 -38.99 17.12 25.28
CA LEU A 569 -39.83 18.28 24.97
C LEU A 569 -41.25 17.86 24.65
N ALA A 570 -42.23 18.63 25.12
CA ALA A 570 -43.63 18.43 24.75
C ALA A 570 -43.83 18.56 23.22
N GLY A 571 -44.50 17.60 22.61
CA GLY A 571 -44.68 17.56 21.15
C GLY A 571 -43.54 16.97 20.36
N TRP A 572 -42.41 16.59 21.01
CA TRP A 572 -41.27 15.96 20.39
C TRP A 572 -41.16 14.46 20.70
N GLY A 573 -42.29 13.86 21.04
CA GLY A 573 -42.44 12.42 21.19
C GLY A 573 -42.48 11.68 19.87
N SER A 574 -43.18 10.55 19.79
CA SER A 574 -43.25 9.67 18.62
C SER A 574 -43.73 10.38 17.34
N ASP A 575 -44.50 11.46 17.47
CA ASP A 575 -45.08 12.23 16.35
C ASP A 575 -44.27 13.48 16.00
N ALA A 576 -43.11 13.71 16.63
CA ALA A 576 -42.27 14.86 16.34
C ALA A 576 -41.67 14.79 14.92
N ASP A 577 -41.53 15.94 14.26
CA ASP A 577 -40.88 16.08 13.00
C ASP A 577 -39.41 15.62 13.07
N PHE A 578 -39.09 14.57 12.34
CA PHE A 578 -37.77 14.00 12.32
C PHE A 578 -36.78 14.89 11.54
N GLY A 579 -35.62 15.17 12.13
CA GLY A 579 -34.54 15.93 11.48
C GLY A 579 -34.66 17.45 11.66
N ALA A 580 -35.59 17.93 12.50
CA ALA A 580 -35.71 19.33 12.90
C ALA A 580 -35.15 19.57 14.31
N LEU A 581 -34.80 20.81 14.60
CA LEU A 581 -34.42 21.29 15.94
C LEU A 581 -35.46 22.31 16.42
N PRO A 582 -35.65 22.47 17.73
CA PRO A 582 -36.42 23.57 18.26
C PRO A 582 -35.93 24.92 17.71
N SER A 583 -36.86 25.83 17.37
CA SER A 583 -36.54 27.16 16.85
C SER A 583 -35.86 28.02 17.90
N GLU A 584 -36.22 27.84 19.15
CA GLU A 584 -35.65 28.61 20.28
C GLU A 584 -34.49 27.83 20.92
N ARG A 585 -33.38 28.52 21.11
CA ARG A 585 -32.17 27.93 21.68
C ARG A 585 -32.38 27.41 23.10
N GLU A 586 -33.21 28.10 23.92
CA GLU A 586 -33.51 27.69 25.29
C GLU A 586 -34.15 26.29 25.37
N TYR A 587 -35.05 25.95 24.44
CA TYR A 587 -35.65 24.61 24.40
C TYR A 587 -34.62 23.55 24.05
N LEU A 588 -33.69 23.85 23.14
CA LEU A 588 -32.61 22.92 22.81
C LEU A 588 -31.68 22.69 24.00
N GLU A 589 -31.30 23.75 24.72
CA GLU A 589 -30.43 23.67 25.88
C GLU A 589 -31.05 22.85 27.03
N ARG A 590 -32.37 22.90 27.21
CA ARG A 590 -33.10 22.05 28.20
C ARG A 590 -32.99 20.54 27.91
N THR A 591 -32.73 20.16 26.65
CA THR A 591 -32.62 18.76 26.24
C THR A 591 -31.20 18.23 26.28
N TYR A 592 -30.23 19.06 26.65
CA TYR A 592 -28.82 18.67 26.69
C TYR A 592 -28.57 17.55 27.67
N ASP A 593 -28.01 16.43 27.17
CA ASP A 593 -27.69 15.24 28.01
C ASP A 593 -26.26 15.42 28.59
N ALA A 594 -26.16 16.14 29.67
CA ALA A 594 -24.91 16.44 30.35
C ALA A 594 -24.18 15.18 30.85
N GLY A 595 -24.92 14.09 31.14
CA GLY A 595 -24.32 12.84 31.61
C GLY A 595 -23.61 12.02 30.55
N ASN A 596 -24.01 12.19 29.27
CA ASN A 596 -23.46 11.44 28.15
C ASN A 596 -22.68 12.32 27.14
N SER A 597 -22.80 13.64 27.28
CA SER A 597 -22.02 14.61 26.50
C SER A 597 -20.62 14.78 27.08
N PHE A 598 -19.65 15.09 26.24
CA PHE A 598 -18.28 15.37 26.68
C PHE A 598 -17.55 16.32 25.73
N ASN A 599 -16.61 17.06 26.31
CA ASN A 599 -15.55 17.79 25.60
C ASN A 599 -14.20 17.16 25.94
N ARG A 600 -13.34 17.01 24.96
CA ARG A 600 -12.00 16.47 25.10
C ARG A 600 -10.99 17.37 24.39
N ASP A 601 -10.04 17.90 25.14
CA ASP A 601 -8.83 18.56 24.64
C ASP A 601 -7.62 17.71 25.05
N GLN A 602 -6.86 17.23 24.06
CA GLN A 602 -5.67 16.41 24.29
C GLN A 602 -4.49 16.98 23.54
N LYS A 603 -3.41 17.24 24.26
CA LYS A 603 -2.13 17.67 23.71
C LYS A 603 -1.05 16.63 24.03
N THR A 604 -0.28 16.27 23.04
CA THR A 604 0.84 15.33 23.19
C THR A 604 2.07 15.90 22.51
N TYR A 605 3.19 15.86 23.20
CA TYR A 605 4.49 16.30 22.69
C TYR A 605 5.53 15.22 22.96
N GLU A 606 6.32 14.91 21.96
CA GLU A 606 7.36 13.89 22.03
C GLU A 606 8.63 14.44 21.40
N HIS A 607 9.73 14.39 22.16
CA HIS A 607 11.08 14.67 21.69
C HIS A 607 11.87 13.37 21.70
N THR A 608 12.53 13.06 20.61
CA THR A 608 13.41 11.90 20.51
C THR A 608 14.77 12.39 20.01
N PHE A 609 15.80 12.11 20.76
CA PHE A 609 17.20 12.27 20.35
C PHE A 609 17.77 10.87 20.12
N ASP A 610 18.40 10.66 19.01
CA ASP A 610 19.05 9.40 18.71
C ASP A 610 20.49 9.71 18.26
N PHE A 611 21.44 9.09 18.91
CA PHE A 611 22.84 9.13 18.53
C PHE A 611 23.26 7.75 18.04
N CYS A 612 23.65 7.68 16.78
CA CYS A 612 23.96 6.44 16.12
C CYS A 612 25.36 6.49 15.51
N ILE A 613 26.09 5.39 15.69
CA ILE A 613 27.34 5.10 14.99
C ILE A 613 27.10 3.87 14.14
N ARG A 614 27.40 3.97 12.87
CA ARG A 614 27.33 2.85 11.92
C ARG A 614 28.74 2.57 11.38
N TYR A 615 29.08 1.30 11.33
CA TYR A 615 30.28 0.81 10.66
C TYR A 615 29.87 -0.06 9.48
N ASN A 616 30.38 0.25 8.30
CA ASN A 616 30.22 -0.55 7.09
C ASN A 616 31.59 -0.85 6.52
N HIS A 617 31.87 -2.11 6.29
CA HIS A 617 33.13 -2.54 5.66
C HIS A 617 32.83 -3.50 4.51
N GLU A 618 33.39 -3.19 3.35
CA GLU A 618 33.31 -4.09 2.21
C GLU A 618 34.28 -5.25 2.40
N VAL A 619 33.76 -6.47 2.45
CA VAL A 619 34.54 -7.72 2.52
C VAL A 619 34.27 -8.52 1.24
N GLY A 620 35.15 -8.39 0.27
CA GLY A 620 34.98 -9.01 -1.03
C GLY A 620 33.81 -8.38 -1.81
N LYS A 621 32.76 -9.15 -2.12
CA LYS A 621 31.49 -8.65 -2.71
C LYS A 621 30.35 -8.48 -1.70
N GLY A 622 30.65 -8.60 -0.42
CA GLY A 622 29.66 -8.45 0.67
C GLY A 622 30.01 -7.27 1.56
N ASN A 623 29.00 -6.77 2.29
CA ASN A 623 29.16 -5.71 3.28
C ASN A 623 28.99 -6.28 4.70
N LEU A 624 29.93 -5.99 5.58
CA LEU A 624 29.79 -6.19 7.01
C LEU A 624 29.32 -4.88 7.64
N GLY A 625 28.11 -4.87 8.22
CA GLY A 625 27.55 -3.70 8.91
C GLY A 625 27.41 -3.95 10.41
N ALA A 626 27.80 -2.97 11.22
CA ALA A 626 27.50 -2.91 12.64
C ALA A 626 26.83 -1.56 12.95
N TYR A 627 25.83 -1.59 13.84
CA TYR A 627 25.07 -0.41 14.24
C TYR A 627 24.99 -0.34 15.76
N LEU A 628 25.30 0.81 16.32
CA LEU A 628 25.10 1.13 17.72
C LEU A 628 24.29 2.43 17.82
N GLY A 629 23.08 2.37 18.38
CA GLY A 629 22.21 3.52 18.59
C GLY A 629 21.77 3.63 20.04
N MET A 630 21.61 4.87 20.52
CA MET A 630 21.16 5.18 21.87
C MET A 630 20.05 6.24 21.78
N PRO A 631 18.76 5.83 21.68
CA PRO A 631 17.65 6.75 21.65
C PRO A 631 17.29 7.25 23.06
N VAL A 632 17.06 8.55 23.19
CA VAL A 632 16.49 9.18 24.37
C VAL A 632 15.15 9.80 23.99
N ARG A 633 14.08 9.36 24.64
CA ARG A 633 12.72 9.84 24.38
C ARG A 633 12.15 10.56 25.60
N LEU A 634 11.65 11.76 25.36
CA LEU A 634 10.91 12.56 26.33
C LEU A 634 9.49 12.77 25.80
N THR A 635 8.49 12.37 26.57
CA THR A 635 7.08 12.48 26.18
C THR A 635 6.31 13.27 27.23
N LYS A 636 5.51 14.24 26.78
CA LYS A 636 4.54 14.94 27.62
C LYS A 636 3.17 14.77 27.01
N ARG A 637 2.20 14.33 27.79
CA ARG A 637 0.80 14.21 27.40
C ARG A 637 -0.07 14.96 28.38
N THR A 638 -0.96 15.83 27.87
CA THR A 638 -1.99 16.51 28.64
C THR A 638 -3.34 16.12 28.08
N LEU A 639 -4.26 15.72 28.92
CA LEU A 639 -5.63 15.40 28.57
C LEU A 639 -6.56 16.20 29.47
N ASP A 640 -7.33 17.11 28.91
CA ASP A 640 -8.47 17.76 29.54
C ASP A 640 -9.74 17.10 29.02
N TYR A 641 -10.46 16.43 29.89
CA TYR A 641 -11.71 15.74 29.58
C TYR A 641 -12.79 16.26 30.50
N LYS A 642 -13.78 16.93 29.93
CA LYS A 642 -14.91 17.52 30.65
C LYS A 642 -16.18 16.76 30.30
N ARG A 643 -16.81 16.18 31.32
CA ARG A 643 -18.24 15.91 31.36
C ARG A 643 -18.89 17.00 32.14
N ALA A 644 -20.10 17.40 31.80
CA ALA A 644 -20.81 18.46 32.53
C ALA A 644 -20.97 18.17 34.05
N MET A 645 -20.73 16.93 34.47
CA MET A 645 -20.77 16.50 35.89
C MET A 645 -19.39 16.13 36.46
N ILE A 646 -18.34 16.04 35.69
CA ILE A 646 -17.01 15.61 36.16
C ILE A 646 -15.92 16.32 35.30
N ASP A 647 -15.14 17.17 35.93
CA ASP A 647 -13.92 17.75 35.35
C ASP A 647 -12.70 16.89 35.77
N THR A 648 -12.00 16.35 34.80
CA THR A 648 -10.78 15.56 35.03
C THR A 648 -9.64 16.06 34.17
N LEU A 649 -8.59 16.55 34.81
CA LEU A 649 -7.34 16.93 34.13
C LEU A 649 -6.30 15.86 34.39
N PHE A 650 -5.75 15.26 33.33
CA PHE A 650 -4.63 14.33 33.40
C PHE A 650 -3.41 14.94 32.70
N SER A 651 -2.30 15.06 33.42
CA SER A 651 -0.99 15.40 32.86
C SER A 651 0.01 14.29 33.17
N ARG A 652 0.74 13.80 32.17
CA ARG A 652 1.80 12.80 32.31
C ARG A 652 3.01 13.16 31.46
#